data_f55678b404892a6d6a77ab067ba917e9
#
_entry.id   f55678b404892a6d6a77ab067ba917e9
#
_cell.length_a   1.000
_cell.length_b   1.000
_cell.length_c   1.000
_cell.angle_alpha   90.00
_cell.angle_beta   90.00
_cell.angle_gamma   90.00
#
_symmetry.space_group_name_H-M   'P 1'
#
loop_
_entity.id
_entity.type
_entity.pdbx_description
1 polymer ?
#
loop_
_entity_poly.entity_id
_entity_poly.type
_entity_poly.pdbx_seq_one_letter_code
_entity_poly.pdbx_strand_id
1 'polypeptide(L)'
;MNKRPFAFAKNPLAIGVASALLALSATSIQAASYTLGDDVEVVFDSSFSYGASWRAEDRNWDTISKANNPALNWTGYNAASNTIYTSSQVWQQTGGYSSNGDAGNLNYDKGDMFSELFKGTHELSVTKGDFGLFTRFMYFYDAALMDNDGAYTNPVSGNRVDPCADDEGRDLACRDLRLLDAYVFANFALNDGANPLSIRVGNQVLSWGESTLIQHGINITPIDVGIARLPGADLKEAYIPVGMISASLGLTEQLSAEVFYQYDWQNSYLPVPGTYFSTNDFAGKGGYNQNIQLGFAGNPDLDLSTLLAGLNSIGTNIKAASAVLANPQASAAQKAQAQAAISALSASYLAYPTKVTLRPYGDAGEIEPEDGGQYGAKLEYFAPELNDTEFALYYMNYHSRTPVISGIASDFRLAAVQADIGYLVANAGNMTKENVSNLKGMSKGLIEYPEDIKLYGFSFNTTLEGTSIAGELAYRQDEPLQIDDVEILYAGMPEQLANGAATNPALANFLGFAGISQIGRYDGKKVQPGEFAQGYILADTTQAQVTITHLFGPVLNTDNFTLLAEIGGIKIKDMPHQDILRLNGPNTDRSGYPLMGTNGVGGPLVIKTGLHTGLSNGAETNPFPTASAWGYRVVAKADYNNVLAGVNLSQRLTFSHDVNGITPDPLFMFSEDKKSLSYAVSFDYLNQWSAEISYNAFFDGVGTTNNTEDRDFVSFNIKYSL
;
A
#
# COMPACT_ATOMS: atom_id res chain seq x y z
N MET A 1 17.44 -21.77 22.82
CA MET A 1 16.97 -20.80 23.85
C MET A 1 18.18 -20.00 24.34
N ASN A 2 18.54 -18.94 23.65
CA ASN A 2 19.53 -17.98 24.14
C ASN A 2 18.79 -16.67 24.36
N LYS A 3 18.48 -16.36 25.63
CA LYS A 3 17.99 -15.05 26.05
C LYS A 3 19.10 -14.04 25.80
N ARG A 4 18.94 -13.18 24.78
CA ARG A 4 19.75 -11.98 24.65
C ARG A 4 19.30 -10.98 25.70
N PRO A 5 20.18 -10.40 26.53
CA PRO A 5 19.83 -9.32 27.43
C PRO A 5 19.49 -8.07 26.61
N PHE A 6 18.57 -7.25 27.11
CA PHE A 6 18.26 -5.91 26.60
C PHE A 6 19.58 -5.13 26.41
N ALA A 7 20.03 -5.04 25.17
CA ALA A 7 21.20 -4.25 24.81
C ALA A 7 20.71 -2.85 24.45
N PHE A 8 20.73 -1.94 25.41
CA PHE A 8 20.69 -0.51 25.12
C PHE A 8 21.83 -0.17 24.14
N ALA A 9 21.47 0.50 23.07
CA ALA A 9 22.21 0.86 21.90
C ALA A 9 23.73 0.99 22.08
N LYS A 10 24.47 0.16 21.38
CA LYS A 10 25.89 0.37 21.09
C LYS A 10 26.09 1.20 19.80
N ASN A 11 25.10 1.98 19.40
CA ASN A 11 25.21 2.74 18.16
C ASN A 11 25.74 4.16 18.47
N PRO A 12 26.96 4.51 18.06
CA PRO A 12 27.56 5.82 18.35
C PRO A 12 26.77 6.99 17.74
N LEU A 13 25.96 6.74 16.72
CA LEU A 13 25.06 7.74 16.14
C LEU A 13 23.90 8.07 17.08
N ALA A 14 23.25 7.07 17.68
CA ALA A 14 22.17 7.26 18.64
C ALA A 14 22.62 8.06 19.87
N ILE A 15 23.83 7.75 20.39
CA ILE A 15 24.45 8.51 21.49
C ILE A 15 24.84 9.92 21.03
N GLY A 16 25.32 10.08 19.80
CA GLY A 16 25.71 11.36 19.24
C GLY A 16 24.53 12.31 19.05
N VAL A 17 23.40 11.81 18.55
CA VAL A 17 22.19 12.63 18.33
C VAL A 17 21.47 12.92 19.65
N ALA A 18 21.37 11.96 20.57
CA ALA A 18 20.87 12.22 21.92
C ALA A 18 21.72 13.26 22.67
N SER A 19 23.05 13.23 22.48
CA SER A 19 23.95 14.24 23.03
C SER A 19 23.83 15.60 22.34
N ALA A 20 23.54 15.63 21.03
CA ALA A 20 23.30 16.86 20.28
C ALA A 20 21.96 17.49 20.67
N LEU A 21 20.89 16.69 20.84
CA LEU A 21 19.59 17.15 21.35
C LEU A 21 19.69 17.72 22.77
N LEU A 22 20.48 17.09 23.63
CA LEU A 22 20.76 17.59 24.98
C LEU A 22 21.63 18.86 24.98
N ALA A 23 22.53 19.01 24.01
CA ALA A 23 23.37 20.22 23.86
C ALA A 23 22.59 21.41 23.30
N LEU A 24 21.60 21.19 22.42
CA LEU A 24 20.71 22.23 21.90
C LEU A 24 19.77 22.78 22.97
N SER A 25 19.46 22.03 24.03
CA SER A 25 18.64 22.47 25.17
C SER A 25 19.29 23.52 26.06
N ALA A 26 20.61 23.80 25.88
CA ALA A 26 21.33 24.77 26.73
C ALA A 26 21.21 26.22 26.22
N THR A 27 20.62 26.47 25.07
CA THR A 27 20.31 27.81 24.54
C THR A 27 18.82 27.89 24.26
N SER A 28 18.16 28.91 24.82
CA SER A 28 16.75 29.22 24.47
C SER A 28 16.70 29.73 23.03
N ILE A 29 16.66 28.80 22.07
CA ILE A 29 16.40 29.10 20.67
C ILE A 29 14.88 29.03 20.51
N GLN A 30 14.22 30.18 20.51
CA GLN A 30 12.81 30.31 20.09
C GLN A 30 12.76 30.21 18.56
N ALA A 31 11.57 29.88 18.00
CA ALA A 31 11.29 30.02 16.57
C ALA A 31 11.93 31.32 16.06
N ALA A 32 12.86 31.17 15.10
CA ALA A 32 13.67 32.32 14.68
C ALA A 32 12.84 33.20 13.74
N SER A 33 12.23 34.24 14.29
CA SER A 33 11.59 35.30 13.49
C SER A 33 12.58 36.44 13.30
N TYR A 34 12.86 36.78 12.05
CA TYR A 34 13.79 37.86 11.66
C TYR A 34 13.09 38.79 10.69
N THR A 35 13.24 40.11 10.93
CA THR A 35 12.89 41.13 9.93
C THR A 35 14.15 41.54 9.19
N LEU A 36 14.21 41.28 7.89
CA LEU A 36 15.30 41.67 7.00
C LEU A 36 14.94 43.00 6.32
N GLY A 37 15.69 44.06 6.60
CA GLY A 37 15.35 45.39 6.14
C GLY A 37 14.07 45.90 6.81
N ASP A 38 13.26 46.67 6.09
CA ASP A 38 12.08 47.32 6.65
C ASP A 38 10.78 46.52 6.48
N ASP A 39 10.77 45.47 5.64
CA ASP A 39 9.50 44.83 5.17
C ASP A 39 9.55 43.36 4.83
N VAL A 40 10.68 42.64 5.07
CA VAL A 40 10.76 41.20 4.84
C VAL A 40 10.75 40.46 6.17
N GLU A 41 9.72 39.72 6.43
CA GLU A 41 9.61 38.82 7.59
C GLU A 41 10.05 37.41 7.21
N VAL A 42 10.92 36.81 8.01
CA VAL A 42 11.41 35.42 7.86
C VAL A 42 11.14 34.68 9.14
N VAL A 43 10.36 33.60 9.06
CA VAL A 43 10.08 32.69 10.17
C VAL A 43 10.67 31.34 9.82
N PHE A 44 11.46 30.79 10.74
CA PHE A 44 12.05 29.46 10.60
C PHE A 44 11.78 28.62 11.83
N ASP A 45 11.01 27.56 11.66
CA ASP A 45 10.61 26.62 12.70
C ASP A 45 11.30 25.28 12.47
N SER A 46 11.66 24.61 13.55
CA SER A 46 12.34 23.33 13.51
C SER A 46 11.80 22.38 14.57
N SER A 47 11.64 21.13 14.21
CA SER A 47 11.35 20.07 15.16
C SER A 47 12.27 18.89 14.95
N PHE A 48 12.73 18.30 16.04
CA PHE A 48 13.55 17.10 16.06
C PHE A 48 12.87 16.04 16.89
N SER A 49 12.83 14.80 16.42
CA SER A 49 12.25 13.70 17.17
C SER A 49 13.14 12.46 17.12
N TYR A 50 13.04 11.70 18.20
CA TYR A 50 13.54 10.35 18.30
C TYR A 50 12.40 9.46 18.78
N GLY A 51 12.21 8.33 18.13
CA GLY A 51 11.17 7.37 18.50
C GLY A 51 11.59 5.94 18.23
N ALA A 52 10.96 5.01 18.94
CA ALA A 52 11.18 3.60 18.72
C ALA A 52 9.89 2.80 18.94
N SER A 53 9.75 1.71 18.20
CA SER A 53 8.57 0.85 18.25
C SER A 53 8.96 -0.63 18.29
N TRP A 54 8.22 -1.40 19.09
CA TRP A 54 8.48 -2.83 19.33
C TRP A 54 7.21 -3.65 19.12
N ARG A 55 7.34 -4.80 18.46
CA ARG A 55 6.25 -5.78 18.40
C ARG A 55 5.92 -6.31 19.79
N ALA A 56 4.64 -6.25 20.15
CA ALA A 56 4.17 -6.65 21.50
C ALA A 56 3.56 -8.05 21.53
N GLU A 57 3.16 -8.62 20.39
CA GLU A 57 2.43 -9.87 20.30
C GLU A 57 3.18 -10.95 19.52
N ASP A 58 2.91 -12.22 19.87
CA ASP A 58 3.42 -13.36 19.14
C ASP A 58 2.75 -13.45 17.75
N ARG A 59 3.51 -13.94 16.77
CA ARG A 59 3.02 -14.14 15.41
C ARG A 59 1.88 -15.16 15.36
N ASN A 60 0.78 -14.79 14.71
CA ASN A 60 -0.27 -15.74 14.39
C ASN A 60 0.02 -16.43 13.06
N TRP A 61 0.25 -17.74 13.11
CA TRP A 61 0.56 -18.53 11.92
C TRP A 61 -0.64 -18.70 10.97
N ASP A 62 -1.88 -18.39 11.39
CA ASP A 62 -3.05 -18.42 10.53
C ASP A 62 -3.04 -17.28 9.49
N THR A 63 -2.33 -16.18 9.77
CA THR A 63 -2.18 -15.01 8.88
C THR A 63 -0.99 -15.12 7.93
N ILE A 64 -0.20 -16.18 8.02
CA ILE A 64 1.00 -16.42 7.23
C ILE A 64 0.74 -17.54 6.23
N SER A 65 1.38 -17.49 5.07
CA SER A 65 1.25 -18.53 4.05
C SER A 65 1.58 -19.92 4.59
N LYS A 66 0.75 -20.89 4.21
CA LYS A 66 1.02 -22.32 4.44
C LYS A 66 2.38 -22.76 3.91
N ALA A 67 2.84 -22.16 2.82
CA ALA A 67 4.13 -22.45 2.22
C ALA A 67 5.32 -21.95 3.07
N ASN A 68 5.11 -20.92 3.88
CA ASN A 68 6.11 -20.35 4.79
C ASN A 68 6.02 -20.94 6.22
N ASN A 69 5.14 -21.94 6.43
CA ASN A 69 5.05 -22.62 7.72
C ASN A 69 6.38 -23.30 8.08
N PRO A 70 6.93 -23.12 9.30
CA PRO A 70 8.23 -23.65 9.70
C PRO A 70 8.30 -25.19 9.78
N ALA A 71 7.17 -25.87 9.69
CA ALA A 71 7.13 -27.35 9.55
C ALA A 71 7.63 -27.83 8.18
N LEU A 72 7.70 -26.96 7.17
CA LEU A 72 8.19 -27.26 5.84
C LEU A 72 9.67 -26.91 5.71
N ASN A 73 10.41 -27.77 5.01
CA ASN A 73 11.81 -27.53 4.67
C ASN A 73 11.99 -27.56 3.16
N TRP A 74 12.19 -26.39 2.56
CA TRP A 74 12.35 -26.23 1.12
C TRP A 74 13.78 -26.36 0.63
N THR A 75 14.75 -26.75 1.47
CA THR A 75 16.14 -26.94 1.08
C THR A 75 16.26 -27.91 -0.10
N GLY A 76 16.89 -27.47 -1.18
CA GLY A 76 17.02 -28.23 -2.41
C GLY A 76 15.82 -28.19 -3.36
N TYR A 77 14.81 -27.35 -3.06
CA TYR A 77 13.71 -27.14 -3.99
C TYR A 77 14.21 -26.60 -5.33
N ASN A 78 13.67 -27.15 -6.40
CA ASN A 78 13.95 -26.72 -7.77
C ASN A 78 12.64 -26.56 -8.53
N ALA A 79 12.30 -25.33 -8.89
CA ALA A 79 11.05 -25.00 -9.57
C ALA A 79 10.87 -25.71 -10.93
N ALA A 80 11.99 -26.01 -11.64
CA ALA A 80 11.96 -26.59 -12.97
C ALA A 80 11.69 -28.10 -12.99
N SER A 81 12.17 -28.85 -11.98
CA SER A 81 12.24 -30.32 -12.07
C SER A 81 11.80 -31.07 -10.82
N ASN A 82 11.71 -30.39 -9.67
CA ASN A 82 11.50 -31.07 -8.40
C ASN A 82 10.47 -30.36 -7.53
N THR A 83 9.55 -31.12 -6.97
CA THR A 83 8.62 -30.71 -5.94
C THR A 83 8.95 -31.50 -4.68
N ILE A 84 9.53 -30.85 -3.65
CA ILE A 84 9.87 -31.52 -2.36
C ILE A 84 8.57 -31.93 -1.66
N TYR A 85 7.55 -31.06 -1.71
CA TYR A 85 6.22 -31.34 -1.20
C TYR A 85 5.19 -31.27 -2.33
N THR A 86 4.19 -32.13 -2.24
CA THR A 86 2.97 -31.98 -3.05
C THR A 86 2.14 -30.82 -2.53
N SER A 87 1.34 -30.20 -3.39
CA SER A 87 0.41 -29.14 -2.96
C SER A 87 -0.46 -29.59 -1.78
N SER A 88 -0.95 -30.83 -1.78
CA SER A 88 -1.74 -31.39 -0.66
C SER A 88 -0.97 -31.39 0.67
N GLN A 89 0.33 -31.64 0.68
CA GLN A 89 1.13 -31.61 1.91
C GLN A 89 1.31 -30.18 2.42
N VAL A 90 1.48 -29.21 1.52
CA VAL A 90 1.52 -27.79 1.87
C VAL A 90 0.16 -27.32 2.39
N TRP A 91 -0.93 -27.68 1.72
CA TRP A 91 -2.29 -27.29 2.13
C TRP A 91 -2.73 -27.83 3.49
N GLN A 92 -2.08 -28.88 3.99
CA GLN A 92 -2.32 -29.43 5.34
C GLN A 92 -1.69 -28.57 6.46
N GLN A 93 -0.82 -27.64 6.12
CA GLN A 93 -0.22 -26.74 7.12
C GLN A 93 -1.22 -25.67 7.56
N THR A 94 -1.03 -25.13 8.75
CA THR A 94 -1.72 -23.93 9.24
C THR A 94 -1.28 -22.73 8.40
N GLY A 95 -2.21 -21.80 8.11
CA GLY A 95 -1.90 -20.55 7.42
C GLY A 95 -2.85 -20.19 6.29
N GLY A 96 -2.63 -19.03 5.68
CA GLY A 96 -3.27 -18.52 4.46
C GLY A 96 -2.75 -19.21 3.19
N TYR A 97 -3.33 -18.88 2.06
CA TYR A 97 -2.94 -19.47 0.76
C TYR A 97 -2.01 -18.56 -0.05
N SER A 98 -1.92 -17.27 0.28
CA SER A 98 -1.01 -16.33 -0.37
C SER A 98 0.25 -16.14 0.46
N SER A 99 1.42 -16.06 -0.21
CA SER A 99 2.70 -15.65 0.35
C SER A 99 3.12 -14.25 -0.13
N ASN A 100 2.20 -13.53 -0.77
CA ASN A 100 2.50 -12.22 -1.36
C ASN A 100 2.28 -11.04 -0.40
N GLY A 101 2.17 -11.29 0.90
CA GLY A 101 1.90 -10.24 1.89
C GLY A 101 2.38 -10.57 3.30
N ASP A 102 3.12 -11.63 3.52
CA ASP A 102 3.50 -12.09 4.85
C ASP A 102 4.94 -11.74 5.27
N ALA A 103 5.77 -11.18 4.37
CA ALA A 103 7.15 -10.82 4.65
C ALA A 103 7.28 -9.82 5.83
N GLY A 104 6.41 -8.82 5.91
CA GLY A 104 6.39 -7.87 7.03
C GLY A 104 6.05 -8.52 8.37
N ASN A 105 5.26 -9.59 8.38
CA ASN A 105 4.98 -10.39 9.58
C ASN A 105 6.17 -11.30 9.94
N LEU A 106 6.78 -11.90 8.93
CA LEU A 106 7.88 -12.86 9.10
C LEU A 106 9.19 -12.19 9.55
N ASN A 107 9.38 -10.90 9.27
CA ASN A 107 10.61 -10.17 9.61
C ASN A 107 10.76 -9.86 11.10
N TYR A 108 9.69 -9.90 11.90
CA TYR A 108 9.74 -9.45 13.30
C TYR A 108 9.12 -10.49 14.23
N ASP A 109 9.86 -10.87 15.27
CA ASP A 109 9.35 -11.67 16.39
C ASP A 109 8.87 -10.76 17.51
N LYS A 110 8.09 -11.33 18.46
CA LYS A 110 7.68 -10.59 19.65
C LYS A 110 8.88 -10.05 20.42
N GLY A 111 8.85 -8.75 20.72
CA GLY A 111 9.90 -8.01 21.37
C GLY A 111 10.95 -7.42 20.44
N ASP A 112 10.90 -7.74 19.15
CA ASP A 112 11.78 -7.10 18.18
C ASP A 112 11.43 -5.64 17.98
N MET A 113 12.45 -4.80 17.86
CA MET A 113 12.32 -3.40 17.48
C MET A 113 12.18 -3.34 15.95
N PHE A 114 11.08 -2.78 15.47
CA PHE A 114 10.83 -2.64 14.03
C PHE A 114 11.02 -1.21 13.51
N SER A 115 11.23 -0.24 14.39
CA SER A 115 11.61 1.12 14.05
C SER A 115 12.43 1.75 15.17
N GLU A 116 13.53 2.40 14.83
CA GLU A 116 14.35 3.27 15.68
C GLU A 116 14.67 4.54 14.88
N LEU A 117 13.78 5.52 14.98
CA LEU A 117 13.69 6.65 14.07
C LEU A 117 14.31 7.91 14.64
N PHE A 118 15.20 8.54 13.88
CA PHE A 118 15.60 9.93 14.02
C PHE A 118 14.98 10.74 12.91
N LYS A 119 14.33 11.86 13.25
CA LYS A 119 13.66 12.71 12.28
C LYS A 119 13.85 14.18 12.62
N GLY A 120 14.06 15.02 11.60
CA GLY A 120 14.04 16.48 11.68
C GLY A 120 13.10 17.05 10.63
N THR A 121 12.23 17.98 11.03
CA THR A 121 11.31 18.69 10.14
C THR A 121 11.53 20.19 10.31
N HIS A 122 11.62 20.91 9.19
CA HIS A 122 11.90 22.34 9.15
C HIS A 122 10.89 23.04 8.26
N GLU A 123 10.42 24.19 8.72
CA GLU A 123 9.51 25.06 7.98
C GLU A 123 10.14 26.45 7.85
N LEU A 124 10.13 26.98 6.63
CA LEU A 124 10.59 28.33 6.32
C LEU A 124 9.46 29.11 5.67
N SER A 125 9.09 30.22 6.27
CA SER A 125 8.17 31.20 5.70
C SER A 125 8.91 32.53 5.49
N VAL A 126 8.83 33.08 4.29
CA VAL A 126 9.36 34.39 3.94
C VAL A 126 8.23 35.23 3.39
N THR A 127 7.92 36.37 4.01
CA THR A 127 6.81 37.23 3.62
C THR A 127 7.30 38.65 3.35
N LYS A 128 6.83 39.26 2.26
CA LYS A 128 7.06 40.64 1.90
C LYS A 128 5.81 41.29 1.35
N GLY A 129 5.15 42.12 2.15
CA GLY A 129 3.86 42.72 1.81
C GLY A 129 2.83 41.62 1.47
N ASP A 130 2.25 41.68 0.29
CA ASP A 130 1.21 40.73 -0.15
C ASP A 130 1.80 39.40 -0.66
N PHE A 131 3.11 39.25 -0.80
CA PHE A 131 3.77 38.07 -1.39
C PHE A 131 4.55 37.28 -0.35
N GLY A 132 4.61 35.97 -0.55
CA GLY A 132 5.43 35.12 0.30
C GLY A 132 5.87 33.83 -0.37
N LEU A 133 6.76 33.14 0.33
CA LEU A 133 7.26 31.80 0.03
C LEU A 133 7.10 30.94 1.28
N PHE A 134 6.62 29.74 1.11
CA PHE A 134 6.61 28.72 2.16
C PHE A 134 7.32 27.47 1.66
N THR A 135 8.14 26.88 2.51
CA THR A 135 8.74 25.56 2.24
C THR A 135 8.84 24.76 3.53
N ARG A 136 8.56 23.46 3.42
CA ARG A 136 8.75 22.45 4.45
C ARG A 136 9.62 21.34 3.90
N PHE A 137 10.62 20.92 4.66
CA PHE A 137 11.41 19.74 4.35
C PHE A 137 11.61 18.88 5.60
N MET A 138 11.80 17.60 5.37
CA MET A 138 11.98 16.59 6.39
C MET A 138 13.16 15.70 6.03
N TYR A 139 13.91 15.27 7.02
CA TYR A 139 14.84 14.15 6.87
C TYR A 139 14.63 13.14 7.99
N PHE A 140 14.93 11.88 7.68
CA PHE A 140 14.84 10.81 8.67
C PHE A 140 15.89 9.72 8.42
N TYR A 141 16.15 8.97 9.48
CA TYR A 141 16.98 7.77 9.48
C TYR A 141 16.42 6.78 10.49
N ASP A 142 16.05 5.58 10.03
CA ASP A 142 15.58 4.48 10.87
C ASP A 142 16.71 3.47 11.08
N ALA A 143 17.31 3.50 12.28
CA ALA A 143 18.45 2.65 12.61
C ALA A 143 18.05 1.16 12.71
N ALA A 144 16.82 0.85 13.13
CA ALA A 144 16.36 -0.53 13.22
C ALA A 144 16.25 -1.17 11.84
N LEU A 145 15.84 -0.41 10.82
CA LEU A 145 15.76 -0.88 9.44
C LEU A 145 17.13 -0.88 8.76
N MET A 146 17.93 0.18 8.93
CA MET A 146 19.22 0.34 8.26
C MET A 146 20.31 -0.60 8.78
N ASP A 147 20.29 -0.94 10.06
CA ASP A 147 21.32 -1.76 10.71
C ASP A 147 20.90 -3.24 10.87
N ASN A 148 19.71 -3.61 10.37
CA ASN A 148 19.14 -4.94 10.56
C ASN A 148 18.50 -5.45 9.26
N ASP A 149 19.09 -6.46 8.67
CA ASP A 149 18.65 -7.04 7.38
C ASP A 149 17.30 -7.81 7.45
N GLY A 150 16.50 -7.65 8.52
CA GLY A 150 15.30 -8.45 8.79
C GLY A 150 15.63 -9.86 9.30
N ALA A 151 14.64 -10.50 9.94
CA ALA A 151 14.80 -11.86 10.48
C ALA A 151 14.42 -12.93 9.46
N TYR A 152 13.50 -12.62 8.55
CA TYR A 152 12.98 -13.55 7.56
C TYR A 152 14.01 -13.83 6.44
N THR A 153 14.16 -15.09 6.14
CA THR A 153 14.95 -15.58 4.99
C THR A 153 14.03 -16.32 4.03
N ASN A 154 14.14 -16.02 2.75
CA ASN A 154 13.41 -16.76 1.73
C ASN A 154 13.68 -18.27 1.87
N PRO A 155 12.65 -19.11 1.91
CA PRO A 155 12.79 -20.52 2.24
C PRO A 155 13.48 -21.34 1.16
N VAL A 156 13.63 -20.82 -0.06
CA VAL A 156 14.29 -21.48 -1.19
C VAL A 156 15.72 -21.01 -1.36
N SER A 157 15.95 -19.70 -1.45
CA SER A 157 17.28 -19.13 -1.68
C SER A 157 18.11 -18.99 -0.41
N GLY A 158 17.46 -18.82 0.73
CA GLY A 158 18.10 -18.43 1.98
C GLY A 158 18.50 -16.96 2.05
N ASN A 159 18.14 -16.15 1.04
CA ASN A 159 18.38 -14.72 1.06
C ASN A 159 17.49 -14.03 2.10
N ARG A 160 18.04 -13.06 2.80
CA ARG A 160 17.27 -12.23 3.72
C ARG A 160 16.34 -11.30 2.98
N VAL A 161 15.20 -10.99 3.61
CA VAL A 161 14.24 -10.04 3.14
C VAL A 161 14.51 -8.71 3.83
N ASP A 162 15.26 -7.85 3.13
CA ASP A 162 15.71 -6.56 3.62
C ASP A 162 14.93 -5.42 2.91
N PRO A 163 14.07 -4.66 3.64
CA PRO A 163 13.33 -3.53 3.08
C PRO A 163 14.23 -2.41 2.52
N CYS A 164 15.48 -2.33 2.99
CA CYS A 164 16.44 -1.29 2.60
C CYS A 164 17.38 -1.70 1.45
N ALA A 165 17.25 -2.93 0.93
CA ALA A 165 18.14 -3.44 -0.12
C ALA A 165 17.96 -2.73 -1.47
N ASP A 166 16.76 -2.29 -1.78
CA ASP A 166 16.42 -1.51 -2.95
C ASP A 166 16.50 0.00 -2.66
N ASP A 167 16.91 0.81 -3.64
CA ASP A 167 17.06 2.26 -3.45
C ASP A 167 15.73 2.92 -3.14
N GLU A 168 14.63 2.55 -3.82
CA GLU A 168 13.30 3.09 -3.56
C GLU A 168 12.78 2.72 -2.16
N GLY A 169 12.91 1.46 -1.76
CA GLY A 169 12.52 1.00 -0.42
C GLY A 169 13.31 1.69 0.68
N ARG A 170 14.62 1.87 0.44
CA ARG A 170 15.51 2.56 1.37
C ARG A 170 15.10 4.03 1.55
N ASP A 171 14.81 4.74 0.47
CA ASP A 171 14.44 6.15 0.51
C ASP A 171 13.02 6.34 1.07
N LEU A 172 12.11 5.36 0.88
CA LEU A 172 10.75 5.45 1.43
C LEU A 172 10.66 5.09 2.92
N ALA A 173 11.39 4.08 3.39
CA ALA A 173 11.20 3.54 4.73
C ALA A 173 12.40 3.70 5.66
N CYS A 174 13.64 3.75 5.12
CA CYS A 174 14.83 3.59 5.95
C CYS A 174 15.56 4.90 6.20
N ARG A 175 15.72 5.75 5.18
CA ARG A 175 16.32 7.09 5.30
C ARG A 175 16.02 7.95 4.09
N ASP A 176 15.75 9.22 4.30
CA ASP A 176 15.55 10.16 3.19
C ASP A 176 15.74 11.62 3.62
N LEU A 177 15.85 12.49 2.63
CA LEU A 177 15.71 13.94 2.73
C LEU A 177 14.64 14.39 1.74
N ARG A 178 13.45 14.73 2.22
CA ARG A 178 12.28 15.08 1.42
C ARG A 178 11.97 16.56 1.47
N LEU A 179 11.73 17.15 0.31
CA LEU A 179 11.03 18.41 0.19
C LEU A 179 9.52 18.10 0.21
N LEU A 180 8.83 18.59 1.21
CA LEU A 180 7.38 18.50 1.32
C LEU A 180 6.75 19.72 0.62
N ASP A 181 6.09 20.61 1.37
CA ASP A 181 5.53 21.80 0.76
C ASP A 181 6.62 22.73 0.21
N ALA A 182 6.39 23.30 -0.97
CA ALA A 182 7.23 24.36 -1.55
C ALA A 182 6.39 25.19 -2.53
N TYR A 183 5.88 26.32 -2.08
CA TYR A 183 5.03 27.19 -2.90
C TYR A 183 5.27 28.66 -2.64
N VAL A 184 4.98 29.48 -3.63
CA VAL A 184 4.83 30.93 -3.51
C VAL A 184 3.37 31.28 -3.35
N PHE A 185 3.10 32.35 -2.63
CA PHE A 185 1.73 32.82 -2.43
C PHE A 185 1.63 34.34 -2.55
N ALA A 186 0.43 34.81 -2.87
CA ALA A 186 0.09 36.21 -2.90
C ALA A 186 -1.32 36.44 -2.33
N ASN A 187 -1.48 37.44 -1.46
CA ASN A 187 -2.74 37.79 -0.84
C ASN A 187 -3.13 39.24 -1.18
N PHE A 188 -4.24 39.42 -1.86
CA PHE A 188 -4.70 40.74 -2.34
C PHE A 188 -6.00 41.12 -1.65
N ALA A 189 -6.07 42.33 -1.15
CA ALA A 189 -7.28 42.93 -0.61
C ALA A 189 -8.04 43.67 -1.73
N LEU A 190 -8.82 42.93 -2.54
CA LEU A 190 -9.59 43.52 -3.62
C LEU A 190 -10.80 44.31 -3.08
N ASN A 191 -11.24 45.34 -3.81
CA ASN A 191 -12.38 46.21 -3.45
C ASN A 191 -12.29 46.76 -2.00
N ASP A 192 -11.15 47.37 -1.66
CA ASP A 192 -10.85 47.91 -0.33
C ASP A 192 -10.94 46.83 0.79
N GLY A 193 -10.66 45.58 0.47
CA GLY A 193 -10.64 44.43 1.40
C GLY A 193 -11.99 43.66 1.47
N ALA A 194 -13.00 44.10 0.74
CA ALA A 194 -14.30 43.40 0.71
C ALA A 194 -14.21 42.01 0.02
N ASN A 195 -13.27 41.85 -0.89
CA ASN A 195 -13.07 40.58 -1.61
C ASN A 195 -11.59 40.14 -1.49
N PRO A 196 -11.21 39.47 -0.40
CA PRO A 196 -9.85 38.93 -0.27
C PRO A 196 -9.61 37.84 -1.30
N LEU A 197 -8.45 37.91 -2.01
CA LEU A 197 -7.99 36.92 -2.97
C LEU A 197 -6.66 36.38 -2.50
N SER A 198 -6.58 35.07 -2.33
CA SER A 198 -5.32 34.33 -2.07
C SER A 198 -5.01 33.43 -3.25
N ILE A 199 -3.77 33.46 -3.72
CA ILE A 199 -3.28 32.59 -4.80
C ILE A 199 -2.03 31.86 -4.28
N ARG A 200 -1.92 30.56 -4.55
CA ARG A 200 -0.73 29.76 -4.26
C ARG A 200 -0.30 28.99 -5.51
N VAL A 201 1.00 28.87 -5.72
CA VAL A 201 1.60 28.13 -6.85
C VAL A 201 2.81 27.34 -6.37
N GLY A 202 2.79 26.03 -6.56
CA GLY A 202 3.86 25.14 -6.16
C GLY A 202 3.33 23.85 -5.53
N ASN A 203 4.24 23.09 -4.92
CA ASN A 203 3.91 21.86 -4.21
C ASN A 203 3.23 22.20 -2.88
N GLN A 204 1.99 21.78 -2.73
CA GLN A 204 1.18 22.12 -1.56
C GLN A 204 0.15 21.02 -1.27
N VAL A 205 -0.26 20.94 -0.02
CA VAL A 205 -1.37 20.11 0.44
C VAL A 205 -2.66 20.93 0.39
N LEU A 206 -3.71 20.37 -0.23
CA LEU A 206 -5.05 20.94 -0.25
C LEU A 206 -5.99 19.96 0.45
N SER A 207 -6.41 20.31 1.67
CA SER A 207 -7.32 19.47 2.46
C SER A 207 -8.73 20.08 2.42
N TRP A 208 -9.62 19.47 1.62
CA TRP A 208 -11.04 19.79 1.56
C TRP A 208 -11.86 18.71 2.26
N GLY A 209 -13.05 19.09 2.77
CA GLY A 209 -13.94 18.20 3.50
C GLY A 209 -13.81 18.29 5.02
N GLU A 210 -14.66 17.54 5.73
CA GLU A 210 -14.81 17.55 7.20
C GLU A 210 -14.45 16.20 7.84
N SER A 211 -13.92 15.28 7.08
CA SER A 211 -13.49 13.95 7.54
C SER A 211 -12.33 14.08 8.53
N THR A 212 -12.40 13.36 9.64
CA THR A 212 -11.40 13.46 10.71
C THR A 212 -10.61 12.15 10.90
N LEU A 213 -11.31 11.02 11.06
CA LEU A 213 -10.71 9.71 11.35
C LEU A 213 -11.01 8.65 10.26
N ILE A 214 -12.15 8.76 9.60
CA ILE A 214 -12.54 7.88 8.50
C ILE A 214 -12.07 8.53 7.20
N GLN A 215 -11.15 7.86 6.52
CA GLN A 215 -10.52 8.35 5.29
C GLN A 215 -11.46 8.27 4.08
N HIS A 216 -10.98 8.69 2.92
CA HIS A 216 -11.64 8.59 1.62
C HIS A 216 -12.84 9.54 1.42
N GLY A 217 -13.15 10.44 2.33
CA GLY A 217 -14.20 11.44 2.18
C GLY A 217 -14.04 12.37 0.96
N ILE A 218 -14.15 13.66 1.17
CA ILE A 218 -13.94 14.66 0.09
C ILE A 218 -12.44 14.88 -0.18
N ASN A 219 -11.58 14.62 0.80
CA ASN A 219 -10.14 14.83 0.67
C ASN A 219 -9.50 13.85 -0.32
N ILE A 220 -8.80 14.38 -1.33
CA ILE A 220 -8.07 13.61 -2.36
C ILE A 220 -6.55 13.69 -2.22
N THR A 221 -6.04 14.24 -1.12
CA THR A 221 -4.59 14.38 -0.90
C THR A 221 -3.94 13.02 -0.76
N PRO A 222 -2.89 12.72 -1.53
CA PRO A 222 -2.14 11.48 -1.38
C PRO A 222 -1.40 11.44 -0.05
N ILE A 223 -1.19 10.23 0.49
CA ILE A 223 -0.59 10.01 1.80
C ILE A 223 0.51 8.93 1.75
N ASP A 224 1.59 9.16 2.47
CA ASP A 224 2.57 8.12 2.79
C ASP A 224 2.12 7.34 4.03
N VAL A 225 1.54 6.15 3.80
CA VAL A 225 1.01 5.29 4.88
C VAL A 225 2.14 4.76 5.76
N GLY A 226 3.34 4.60 5.23
CA GLY A 226 4.53 4.21 5.99
C GLY A 226 4.90 5.28 7.02
N ILE A 227 5.07 6.52 6.59
CA ILE A 227 5.38 7.69 7.46
C ILE A 227 4.27 7.91 8.50
N ALA A 228 2.99 7.78 8.12
CA ALA A 228 1.87 7.97 9.04
C ALA A 228 1.88 7.01 10.25
N ARG A 229 2.60 5.89 10.16
CA ARG A 229 2.69 4.85 11.20
C ARG A 229 4.00 4.87 12.00
N LEU A 230 4.91 5.76 11.66
CA LEU A 230 6.18 5.89 12.39
C LEU A 230 5.98 6.49 13.80
N PRO A 231 6.87 6.16 14.76
CA PRO A 231 6.81 6.76 16.08
C PRO A 231 6.96 8.29 16.02
N GLY A 232 6.01 9.01 16.63
CA GLY A 232 6.01 10.48 16.62
C GLY A 232 5.68 11.10 15.25
N ALA A 233 4.95 10.40 14.38
CA ALA A 233 4.49 10.94 13.10
C ALA A 233 3.50 12.09 13.28
N ASP A 234 3.69 13.14 12.50
CA ASP A 234 2.71 14.22 12.31
C ASP A 234 1.99 14.02 10.97
N LEU A 235 0.69 14.27 10.93
CA LEU A 235 -0.11 14.13 9.70
C LEU A 235 0.41 15.02 8.56
N LYS A 236 0.91 16.22 8.87
CA LYS A 236 1.53 17.13 7.90
C LYS A 236 2.80 16.58 7.24
N GLU A 237 3.44 15.57 7.83
CA GLU A 237 4.61 14.89 7.29
C GLU A 237 4.23 13.69 6.43
N ALA A 238 3.06 13.12 6.69
CA ALA A 238 2.53 11.97 5.95
C ALA A 238 1.78 12.39 4.67
N TYR A 239 1.18 13.57 4.60
CA TYR A 239 0.59 14.07 3.37
C TYR A 239 1.66 14.37 2.32
N ILE A 240 1.41 13.94 1.09
CA ILE A 240 2.29 14.17 -0.05
C ILE A 240 1.81 15.42 -0.79
N PRO A 241 2.58 16.53 -0.79
CA PRO A 241 2.21 17.73 -1.53
C PRO A 241 2.24 17.50 -3.03
N VAL A 242 1.28 18.10 -3.74
CA VAL A 242 1.13 17.98 -5.19
C VAL A 242 1.33 19.34 -5.84
N GLY A 243 2.00 19.35 -7.00
CA GLY A 243 2.23 20.55 -7.79
C GLY A 243 0.92 21.10 -8.34
N MET A 244 0.51 22.30 -7.85
CA MET A 244 -0.77 22.90 -8.26
C MET A 244 -0.77 24.43 -8.19
N ILE A 245 -1.75 25.01 -8.86
CA ILE A 245 -2.17 26.39 -8.68
C ILE A 245 -3.50 26.35 -7.93
N SER A 246 -3.62 27.05 -6.81
CA SER A 246 -4.88 27.23 -6.10
C SER A 246 -5.20 28.71 -5.92
N ALA A 247 -6.48 29.04 -5.92
CA ALA A 247 -6.97 30.41 -5.68
C ALA A 247 -8.24 30.37 -4.84
N SER A 248 -8.29 31.19 -3.79
CA SER A 248 -9.47 31.39 -2.93
C SER A 248 -9.90 32.83 -2.97
N LEU A 249 -11.18 33.09 -3.20
CA LEU A 249 -11.78 34.40 -3.34
C LEU A 249 -13.01 34.55 -2.43
N GLY A 250 -12.97 35.52 -1.52
CA GLY A 250 -14.17 36.00 -0.80
C GLY A 250 -15.08 36.74 -1.76
N LEU A 251 -16.26 36.18 -2.05
CA LEU A 251 -17.25 36.79 -2.95
C LEU A 251 -18.13 37.80 -2.21
N THR A 252 -18.52 37.47 -0.98
CA THR A 252 -19.24 38.34 -0.03
C THR A 252 -18.70 38.06 1.37
N GLU A 253 -19.21 38.71 2.40
CA GLU A 253 -18.89 38.42 3.80
C GLU A 253 -19.24 36.98 4.22
N GLN A 254 -20.16 36.33 3.53
CA GLN A 254 -20.69 35.01 3.86
C GLN A 254 -20.38 33.94 2.80
N LEU A 255 -19.92 34.31 1.62
CA LEU A 255 -19.73 33.41 0.50
C LEU A 255 -18.29 33.47 0.00
N SER A 256 -17.64 32.35 -0.07
CA SER A 256 -16.29 32.17 -0.66
C SER A 256 -16.27 31.10 -1.76
N ALA A 257 -15.34 31.24 -2.66
CA ALA A 257 -15.07 30.24 -3.69
C ALA A 257 -13.58 29.92 -3.72
N GLU A 258 -13.25 28.64 -3.88
CA GLU A 258 -11.88 28.16 -4.04
C GLU A 258 -11.79 27.25 -5.28
N VAL A 259 -10.69 27.36 -6.03
CA VAL A 259 -10.42 26.52 -7.20
C VAL A 259 -8.98 26.06 -7.16
N PHE A 260 -8.72 24.88 -7.73
CA PHE A 260 -7.36 24.42 -8.00
C PHE A 260 -7.23 23.79 -9.39
N TYR A 261 -6.01 23.77 -9.89
CA TYR A 261 -5.57 22.98 -11.03
C TYR A 261 -4.21 22.34 -10.67
N GLN A 262 -4.14 21.00 -10.72
CA GLN A 262 -2.90 20.24 -10.54
C GLN A 262 -2.22 20.07 -11.91
N TYR A 263 -0.93 20.37 -11.95
CA TYR A 263 -0.06 20.19 -13.12
C TYR A 263 0.97 19.08 -12.90
N ASP A 264 0.87 18.39 -11.78
CA ASP A 264 1.67 17.26 -11.36
C ASP A 264 0.75 16.22 -10.73
N TRP A 265 1.10 14.93 -10.85
CA TRP A 265 0.39 13.85 -10.21
C TRP A 265 1.30 13.15 -9.21
N GLN A 266 0.76 12.77 -8.06
CA GLN A 266 1.45 12.00 -7.02
C GLN A 266 0.53 10.91 -6.49
N ASN A 267 1.06 9.71 -6.30
CA ASN A 267 0.34 8.59 -5.68
C ASN A 267 0.53 8.56 -4.16
N SER A 268 -0.35 7.85 -3.47
CA SER A 268 -0.13 7.45 -2.08
C SER A 268 0.89 6.32 -2.01
N TYR A 269 1.78 6.37 -1.03
CA TYR A 269 2.77 5.31 -0.82
C TYR A 269 2.24 4.28 0.15
N LEU A 270 2.21 3.02 -0.30
CA LEU A 270 1.95 1.86 0.55
C LEU A 270 3.20 1.55 1.40
N PRO A 271 3.05 0.88 2.56
CA PRO A 271 4.20 0.44 3.35
C PRO A 271 5.15 -0.41 2.50
N VAL A 272 6.45 -0.12 2.60
CA VAL A 272 7.48 -0.86 1.86
C VAL A 272 7.43 -2.34 2.24
N PRO A 273 7.44 -3.27 1.28
CA PRO A 273 7.44 -4.70 1.52
C PRO A 273 8.51 -5.13 2.51
N GLY A 274 8.13 -5.98 3.47
CA GLY A 274 9.02 -6.45 4.53
C GLY A 274 9.13 -5.53 5.75
N THR A 275 8.58 -4.29 5.71
CA THR A 275 8.40 -3.46 6.92
C THR A 275 7.24 -3.97 7.77
N TYR A 276 7.21 -3.64 9.06
CA TYR A 276 6.28 -4.22 10.04
C TYR A 276 4.80 -4.14 9.64
N PHE A 277 4.36 -3.07 9.02
CA PHE A 277 2.97 -2.86 8.61
C PHE A 277 2.68 -3.23 7.15
N SER A 278 3.67 -3.77 6.44
CA SER A 278 3.44 -4.27 5.07
C SER A 278 2.51 -5.49 5.10
N THR A 279 1.50 -5.46 4.23
CA THR A 279 0.54 -6.55 3.98
C THR A 279 0.51 -6.93 2.50
N ASN A 280 1.43 -6.37 1.70
CA ASN A 280 1.61 -6.71 0.30
C ASN A 280 3.10 -6.62 -0.07
N ASP A 281 3.64 -7.67 -0.70
CA ASP A 281 5.08 -7.80 -0.95
C ASP A 281 5.48 -7.38 -2.37
N PHE A 282 4.54 -7.01 -3.24
CA PHE A 282 4.83 -6.65 -4.63
C PHE A 282 4.20 -5.34 -5.12
N ALA A 283 3.10 -4.87 -4.51
CA ALA A 283 2.40 -3.66 -4.98
C ALA A 283 3.08 -2.36 -4.52
N GLY A 284 3.74 -2.36 -3.36
CA GLY A 284 4.49 -1.20 -2.87
C GLY A 284 5.77 -0.96 -3.67
N LYS A 285 6.23 0.30 -3.67
CA LYS A 285 7.55 0.67 -4.20
C LYS A 285 8.65 0.08 -3.33
N GLY A 286 9.82 -0.21 -3.92
CA GLY A 286 10.96 -0.74 -3.20
C GLY A 286 10.82 -2.20 -2.74
N GLY A 287 9.88 -2.94 -3.27
CA GLY A 287 9.73 -4.36 -2.97
C GLY A 287 10.96 -5.17 -3.38
N TYR A 288 11.54 -5.93 -2.43
CA TYR A 288 12.60 -6.89 -2.74
C TYR A 288 12.11 -7.99 -3.69
N ASN A 289 10.81 -8.23 -3.72
CA ASN A 289 10.17 -9.31 -4.45
C ASN A 289 9.39 -8.75 -5.65
N GLN A 290 9.99 -8.87 -6.84
CA GLN A 290 9.34 -8.54 -8.12
C GLN A 290 8.57 -9.73 -8.70
N ASN A 291 8.47 -10.83 -7.97
CA ASN A 291 7.74 -12.03 -8.32
C ASN A 291 6.45 -12.10 -7.50
N ILE A 292 5.33 -12.29 -8.17
CA ILE A 292 4.05 -12.58 -7.54
C ILE A 292 3.89 -14.09 -7.51
N GLN A 293 3.82 -14.67 -6.32
CA GLN A 293 3.73 -16.11 -6.15
C GLN A 293 2.32 -16.62 -6.40
N LEU A 294 2.20 -17.79 -7.02
CA LEU A 294 0.92 -18.50 -7.13
C LEU A 294 0.76 -19.40 -5.89
N GLY A 295 0.65 -18.79 -4.71
CA GLY A 295 0.65 -19.44 -3.40
C GLY A 295 -0.47 -20.44 -3.21
N PHE A 296 -1.66 -20.17 -3.75
CA PHE A 296 -2.80 -21.10 -3.71
C PHE A 296 -2.49 -22.48 -4.30
N ALA A 297 -1.49 -22.59 -5.18
CA ALA A 297 -1.03 -23.86 -5.72
C ALA A 297 -0.08 -24.63 -4.80
N GLY A 298 0.25 -24.11 -3.61
CA GLY A 298 1.15 -24.72 -2.64
C GLY A 298 2.63 -24.66 -3.05
N ASN A 299 3.02 -23.62 -3.75
CA ASN A 299 4.41 -23.35 -4.11
C ASN A 299 5.11 -22.50 -3.02
N PRO A 300 6.43 -22.70 -2.77
CA PRO A 300 7.19 -21.81 -1.91
C PRO A 300 7.46 -20.48 -2.59
N ASP A 301 7.87 -19.48 -1.81
CA ASP A 301 8.38 -18.23 -2.35
C ASP A 301 9.63 -18.46 -3.19
N LEU A 302 9.57 -18.00 -4.42
CA LEU A 302 10.67 -18.06 -5.37
C LEU A 302 11.18 -16.65 -5.62
N ASP A 303 12.21 -16.26 -4.90
CA ASP A 303 12.76 -14.92 -5.08
C ASP A 303 13.34 -14.73 -6.50
N LEU A 304 13.47 -13.46 -6.90
CA LEU A 304 13.92 -13.10 -8.24
C LEU A 304 15.30 -13.68 -8.56
N SER A 305 16.20 -13.74 -7.58
CA SER A 305 17.56 -14.28 -7.78
C SER A 305 17.52 -15.76 -8.14
N THR A 306 16.68 -16.54 -7.48
CA THR A 306 16.48 -17.97 -7.75
C THR A 306 15.83 -18.19 -9.12
N LEU A 307 14.82 -17.37 -9.46
CA LEU A 307 14.20 -17.41 -10.79
C LEU A 307 15.23 -17.14 -11.89
N LEU A 308 16.00 -16.06 -11.78
CA LEU A 308 17.01 -15.67 -12.76
C LEU A 308 18.12 -16.73 -12.88
N ALA A 309 18.58 -17.31 -11.77
CA ALA A 309 19.57 -18.39 -11.78
C ALA A 309 19.05 -19.62 -12.55
N GLY A 310 17.79 -20.00 -12.31
CA GLY A 310 17.14 -21.10 -13.01
C GLY A 310 17.02 -20.87 -14.52
N LEU A 311 16.54 -19.70 -14.92
CA LEU A 311 16.39 -19.30 -16.33
C LEU A 311 17.75 -19.22 -17.04
N ASN A 312 18.77 -18.64 -16.39
CA ASN A 312 20.15 -18.60 -16.88
C ASN A 312 20.72 -19.99 -17.07
N SER A 313 20.46 -20.92 -16.14
CA SER A 313 20.87 -22.31 -16.25
C SER A 313 20.25 -23.00 -17.48
N ILE A 314 18.95 -22.81 -17.69
CA ILE A 314 18.23 -23.33 -18.87
C ILE A 314 18.86 -22.78 -20.15
N GLY A 315 19.01 -21.46 -20.29
CA GLY A 315 19.60 -20.84 -21.47
C GLY A 315 21.02 -21.34 -21.78
N THR A 316 21.87 -21.39 -20.74
CA THR A 316 23.26 -21.84 -20.87
C THR A 316 23.37 -23.31 -21.30
N ASN A 317 22.55 -24.16 -20.70
CA ASN A 317 22.59 -25.60 -21.03
C ASN A 317 22.02 -25.90 -22.43
N ILE A 318 20.97 -25.20 -22.85
CA ILE A 318 20.44 -25.31 -24.23
C ILE A 318 21.46 -24.79 -25.23
N LYS A 319 22.15 -23.68 -24.96
CA LYS A 319 23.22 -23.14 -25.79
C LYS A 319 24.37 -24.18 -25.96
N ALA A 320 24.79 -24.81 -24.86
CA ALA A 320 25.81 -25.86 -24.89
C ALA A 320 25.36 -27.08 -25.68
N ALA A 321 24.14 -27.58 -25.49
CA ALA A 321 23.58 -28.68 -26.26
C ALA A 321 23.42 -28.34 -27.75
N SER A 322 23.03 -27.13 -28.08
CA SER A 322 22.93 -26.65 -29.49
C SER A 322 24.29 -26.63 -30.18
N ALA A 323 25.36 -26.29 -29.46
CA ALA A 323 26.73 -26.35 -29.98
C ALA A 323 27.14 -27.78 -30.34
N VAL A 324 26.70 -28.79 -29.56
CA VAL A 324 26.92 -30.21 -29.89
C VAL A 324 26.19 -30.61 -31.17
N LEU A 325 24.94 -30.14 -31.35
CA LEU A 325 24.20 -30.41 -32.59
C LEU A 325 24.87 -29.79 -33.82
N ALA A 326 25.42 -28.58 -33.67
CA ALA A 326 26.12 -27.87 -34.74
C ALA A 326 27.54 -28.46 -35.03
N ASN A 327 28.12 -29.25 -34.15
CA ASN A 327 29.44 -29.82 -34.32
C ASN A 327 29.40 -30.95 -35.37
N PRO A 328 30.12 -30.84 -36.54
CA PRO A 328 30.16 -31.87 -37.55
C PRO A 328 30.84 -33.17 -37.07
N GLN A 329 31.72 -33.08 -36.06
CA GLN A 329 32.46 -34.20 -35.49
C GLN A 329 31.69 -34.95 -34.38
N ALA A 330 30.57 -34.44 -33.94
CA ALA A 330 29.77 -35.11 -32.92
C ALA A 330 29.08 -36.35 -33.49
N SER A 331 29.16 -37.45 -32.75
CA SER A 331 28.51 -38.70 -33.11
C SER A 331 27.00 -38.60 -33.12
N ALA A 332 26.30 -39.49 -33.82
CA ALA A 332 24.84 -39.54 -33.82
C ALA A 332 24.26 -39.70 -32.39
N ALA A 333 24.92 -40.48 -31.55
CA ALA A 333 24.53 -40.65 -30.16
C ALA A 333 24.64 -39.33 -29.35
N GLN A 334 25.75 -38.60 -29.50
CA GLN A 334 25.92 -37.29 -28.86
C GLN A 334 24.88 -36.28 -29.33
N LYS A 335 24.57 -36.25 -30.65
CA LYS A 335 23.51 -35.37 -31.18
C LYS A 335 22.12 -35.75 -30.67
N ALA A 336 21.82 -37.06 -30.59
CA ALA A 336 20.55 -37.53 -30.02
C ALA A 336 20.40 -37.14 -28.53
N GLN A 337 21.49 -37.28 -27.75
CA GLN A 337 21.50 -36.84 -26.35
C GLN A 337 21.34 -35.34 -26.21
N ALA A 338 22.01 -34.55 -27.04
CA ALA A 338 21.87 -33.11 -27.03
C ALA A 338 20.43 -32.66 -27.40
N GLN A 339 19.81 -33.32 -28.40
CA GLN A 339 18.40 -33.04 -28.76
C GLN A 339 17.44 -33.38 -27.62
N ALA A 340 17.65 -34.52 -26.94
CA ALA A 340 16.85 -34.90 -25.77
C ALA A 340 17.01 -33.90 -24.61
N ALA A 341 18.24 -33.41 -24.38
CA ALA A 341 18.51 -32.39 -23.36
C ALA A 341 17.79 -31.07 -23.68
N ILE A 342 17.83 -30.60 -24.92
CA ILE A 342 17.11 -29.38 -25.36
C ILE A 342 15.60 -29.55 -25.11
N SER A 343 15.04 -30.70 -25.48
CA SER A 343 13.61 -30.97 -25.27
C SER A 343 13.23 -30.96 -23.79
N ALA A 344 14.04 -31.59 -22.93
CA ALA A 344 13.81 -31.65 -21.49
C ALA A 344 13.93 -30.26 -20.83
N LEU A 345 14.95 -29.47 -21.22
CA LEU A 345 15.17 -28.12 -20.70
C LEU A 345 14.04 -27.14 -21.17
N SER A 346 13.60 -27.30 -22.43
CA SER A 346 12.45 -26.49 -22.92
C SER A 346 11.14 -26.82 -22.18
N ALA A 347 10.93 -28.09 -21.82
CA ALA A 347 9.83 -28.51 -20.97
C ALA A 347 9.97 -27.94 -19.53
N SER A 348 11.21 -27.95 -18.99
CA SER A 348 11.50 -27.37 -17.67
C SER A 348 11.24 -25.88 -17.58
N TYR A 349 11.41 -25.14 -18.68
CA TYR A 349 11.06 -23.70 -18.73
C TYR A 349 9.60 -23.46 -18.37
N LEU A 350 8.68 -24.27 -18.87
CA LEU A 350 7.23 -24.11 -18.63
C LEU A 350 6.83 -24.26 -17.14
N ALA A 351 7.70 -24.81 -16.30
CA ALA A 351 7.43 -24.88 -14.88
C ALA A 351 7.48 -23.53 -14.17
N TYR A 352 8.25 -22.56 -14.66
CA TYR A 352 8.37 -21.23 -14.02
C TYR A 352 7.12 -20.38 -14.21
N PRO A 353 6.58 -20.18 -15.45
CA PRO A 353 5.36 -19.41 -15.66
C PRO A 353 4.12 -19.93 -14.92
N THR A 354 4.15 -21.19 -14.48
CA THR A 354 3.05 -21.78 -13.69
C THR A 354 3.18 -21.57 -12.18
N LYS A 355 4.23 -20.91 -11.72
CA LYS A 355 4.54 -20.70 -10.29
C LYS A 355 4.61 -19.24 -9.91
N VAL A 356 5.02 -18.38 -10.83
CA VAL A 356 5.19 -16.95 -10.59
C VAL A 356 4.64 -16.11 -11.75
N THR A 357 4.09 -14.98 -11.39
CA THR A 357 3.82 -13.84 -12.27
C THR A 357 4.88 -12.77 -11.99
N LEU A 358 5.36 -12.08 -13.02
CA LEU A 358 6.40 -11.06 -12.85
C LEU A 358 5.76 -9.68 -12.65
N ARG A 359 6.24 -8.90 -11.70
CA ARG A 359 6.13 -7.44 -11.78
C ARG A 359 7.34 -6.95 -12.59
N PRO A 360 7.16 -6.33 -13.76
CA PRO A 360 8.28 -5.74 -14.49
C PRO A 360 9.00 -4.69 -13.64
N TYR A 361 10.32 -4.59 -13.85
CA TYR A 361 11.16 -3.69 -13.05
C TYR A 361 11.03 -2.24 -13.52
N GLY A 362 10.95 -1.29 -12.58
CA GLY A 362 10.84 0.15 -12.82
C GLY A 362 9.52 0.50 -13.53
N ASP A 363 9.53 1.58 -14.29
CA ASP A 363 8.37 2.16 -14.99
C ASP A 363 7.62 1.17 -15.90
N ALA A 364 8.29 0.09 -16.34
CA ALA A 364 7.63 -0.95 -17.13
C ALA A 364 6.60 -1.77 -16.33
N GLY A 365 6.63 -1.70 -15.03
CA GLY A 365 5.70 -2.35 -14.10
C GLY A 365 4.55 -1.46 -13.65
N GLU A 366 4.53 -0.18 -14.07
CA GLU A 366 3.56 0.81 -13.64
C GLU A 366 2.85 1.46 -14.83
N ILE A 367 1.58 1.79 -14.67
CA ILE A 367 0.77 2.57 -15.61
C ILE A 367 0.31 3.80 -14.83
N GLU A 368 1.09 4.85 -14.96
CA GLU A 368 0.81 6.14 -14.33
C GLU A 368 -0.15 6.96 -15.20
N PRO A 369 -1.01 7.81 -14.60
CA PRO A 369 -1.88 8.71 -15.33
C PRO A 369 -1.09 9.91 -15.87
N GLU A 370 -1.74 10.74 -16.69
CA GLU A 370 -1.19 12.03 -17.08
C GLU A 370 -1.07 12.98 -15.89
N ASP A 371 -0.07 13.85 -15.86
CA ASP A 371 0.09 14.88 -14.81
C ASP A 371 -1.07 15.88 -14.78
N GLY A 372 -1.61 16.20 -15.95
CA GLY A 372 -2.67 17.19 -16.15
C GLY A 372 -4.07 16.62 -15.98
N GLY A 373 -5.08 17.46 -16.26
CA GLY A 373 -6.49 17.01 -16.24
C GLY A 373 -7.15 17.03 -14.87
N GLN A 374 -6.42 17.37 -13.80
CA GLN A 374 -6.91 17.35 -12.44
C GLN A 374 -7.25 18.76 -11.95
N TYR A 375 -8.49 18.98 -11.55
CA TYR A 375 -8.98 20.28 -11.13
C TYR A 375 -10.20 20.17 -10.20
N GLY A 376 -10.49 21.23 -9.47
CA GLY A 376 -11.65 21.28 -8.61
C GLY A 376 -12.11 22.68 -8.28
N ALA A 377 -13.34 22.76 -7.79
CA ALA A 377 -13.98 23.97 -7.31
C ALA A 377 -14.74 23.67 -6.00
N LYS A 378 -14.64 24.60 -5.05
CA LYS A 378 -15.37 24.62 -3.79
C LYS A 378 -16.15 25.92 -3.72
N LEU A 379 -17.41 25.85 -3.28
CA LEU A 379 -18.21 27.01 -2.93
C LEU A 379 -18.62 26.85 -1.47
N GLU A 380 -18.29 27.82 -0.61
CA GLU A 380 -18.55 27.78 0.82
C GLU A 380 -19.43 28.93 1.24
N TYR A 381 -20.45 28.63 2.03
CA TYR A 381 -21.40 29.57 2.60
C TYR A 381 -21.42 29.49 4.12
N PHE A 382 -21.09 30.60 4.76
CA PHE A 382 -21.22 30.81 6.20
C PHE A 382 -22.58 31.34 6.54
N ALA A 383 -23.35 30.68 7.39
CA ALA A 383 -24.71 31.00 7.78
C ALA A 383 -24.80 31.39 9.27
N PRO A 384 -24.57 32.66 9.63
CA PRO A 384 -24.62 33.12 11.04
C PRO A 384 -25.97 32.85 11.70
N GLU A 385 -27.05 32.94 10.93
CA GLU A 385 -28.42 32.70 11.38
C GLU A 385 -28.73 31.24 11.74
N LEU A 386 -27.84 30.30 11.36
CA LEU A 386 -27.94 28.86 11.64
C LEU A 386 -26.83 28.38 12.60
N ASN A 387 -26.63 29.11 13.70
CA ASN A 387 -25.56 28.83 14.69
C ASN A 387 -24.15 28.83 14.10
N ASP A 388 -23.87 29.85 13.27
CA ASP A 388 -22.57 29.97 12.59
C ASP A 388 -22.20 28.73 11.78
N THR A 389 -23.19 28.09 11.12
CA THR A 389 -22.97 26.89 10.33
C THR A 389 -22.29 27.21 9.01
N GLU A 390 -21.24 26.49 8.68
CA GLU A 390 -20.59 26.51 7.38
C GLU A 390 -21.13 25.36 6.53
N PHE A 391 -21.49 25.66 5.28
CA PHE A 391 -21.86 24.68 4.27
C PHE A 391 -20.92 24.79 3.08
N ALA A 392 -20.50 23.67 2.51
CA ALA A 392 -19.69 23.68 1.30
C ALA A 392 -20.17 22.68 0.26
N LEU A 393 -20.02 23.07 -1.01
CA LEU A 393 -20.23 22.23 -2.18
C LEU A 393 -18.92 22.07 -2.92
N TYR A 394 -18.65 20.87 -3.41
CA TYR A 394 -17.40 20.52 -4.07
C TYR A 394 -17.64 19.82 -5.39
N TYR A 395 -16.79 20.11 -6.35
CA TYR A 395 -16.62 19.33 -7.57
C TYR A 395 -15.14 19.14 -7.87
N MET A 396 -14.72 17.92 -8.16
CA MET A 396 -13.35 17.61 -8.54
C MET A 396 -13.32 16.58 -9.66
N ASN A 397 -12.34 16.71 -10.56
CA ASN A 397 -11.87 15.67 -11.44
C ASN A 397 -10.43 15.37 -11.08
N TYR A 398 -10.11 14.11 -10.79
CA TYR A 398 -8.78 13.70 -10.34
C TYR A 398 -8.45 12.28 -10.78
N HIS A 399 -7.17 11.92 -10.73
CA HIS A 399 -6.70 10.57 -11.02
C HIS A 399 -6.49 9.80 -9.73
N SER A 400 -6.60 8.45 -9.78
CA SER A 400 -6.46 7.60 -8.61
C SER A 400 -5.15 7.85 -7.88
N ARG A 401 -5.20 7.92 -6.54
CA ARG A 401 -4.01 8.04 -5.67
C ARG A 401 -3.56 6.69 -5.14
N THR A 402 -4.43 5.70 -5.22
CA THR A 402 -4.15 4.33 -4.79
C THR A 402 -4.12 3.40 -5.99
N PRO A 403 -3.20 2.43 -6.01
CA PRO A 403 -3.02 1.55 -7.15
C PRO A 403 -4.12 0.50 -7.25
N VAL A 404 -4.41 0.09 -8.47
CA VAL A 404 -5.05 -1.18 -8.81
C VAL A 404 -4.05 -2.09 -9.54
N ILE A 405 -4.32 -3.39 -9.56
CA ILE A 405 -3.47 -4.38 -10.21
C ILE A 405 -4.15 -4.81 -11.50
N SER A 406 -3.49 -4.59 -12.62
CA SER A 406 -3.83 -5.14 -13.93
C SER A 406 -2.78 -6.15 -14.38
N GLY A 407 -2.93 -6.79 -15.53
CA GLY A 407 -1.97 -7.79 -15.95
C GLY A 407 -1.76 -7.87 -17.47
N ILE A 408 -0.68 -8.58 -17.85
CA ILE A 408 -0.46 -9.07 -19.20
C ILE A 408 -0.48 -10.58 -19.17
N ALA A 409 -1.33 -11.19 -19.96
CA ALA A 409 -1.51 -12.63 -20.02
C ALA A 409 -0.29 -13.34 -20.63
N SER A 410 -0.01 -14.53 -20.11
CA SER A 410 0.98 -15.46 -20.67
C SER A 410 0.64 -15.83 -22.12
N ASP A 411 1.65 -16.10 -22.92
CA ASP A 411 1.50 -16.70 -24.24
C ASP A 411 2.18 -18.08 -24.28
N PHE A 412 1.39 -19.14 -24.19
CA PHE A 412 1.86 -20.52 -24.23
C PHE A 412 1.74 -21.16 -25.61
N ARG A 413 1.40 -20.39 -26.64
CA ARG A 413 1.42 -20.92 -28.02
C ARG A 413 2.83 -21.38 -28.38
N LEU A 414 2.92 -22.43 -29.17
CA LEU A 414 4.21 -23.05 -29.48
C LEU A 414 5.26 -22.05 -30.00
N ALA A 415 4.84 -21.11 -30.86
CA ALA A 415 5.73 -20.09 -31.42
C ALA A 415 6.28 -19.13 -30.33
N ALA A 416 5.46 -18.76 -29.33
CA ALA A 416 5.88 -17.90 -28.25
C ALA A 416 6.85 -18.60 -27.30
N VAL A 417 6.57 -19.85 -26.95
CA VAL A 417 7.49 -20.68 -26.13
C VAL A 417 8.83 -20.89 -26.85
N GLN A 418 8.81 -21.12 -28.17
CA GLN A 418 10.04 -21.22 -28.96
C GLN A 418 10.83 -19.90 -29.00
N ALA A 419 10.12 -18.77 -29.09
CA ALA A 419 10.76 -17.45 -29.01
C ALA A 419 11.43 -17.23 -27.65
N ASP A 420 10.78 -17.61 -26.54
CA ASP A 420 11.34 -17.51 -25.21
C ASP A 420 12.59 -18.38 -25.03
N ILE A 421 12.56 -19.62 -25.55
CA ILE A 421 13.75 -20.49 -25.54
C ILE A 421 14.88 -19.83 -26.34
N GLY A 422 14.59 -19.26 -27.52
CA GLY A 422 15.56 -18.49 -28.29
C GLY A 422 16.12 -17.29 -27.52
N TYR A 423 15.26 -16.58 -26.80
CA TYR A 423 15.65 -15.44 -25.96
C TYR A 423 16.57 -15.86 -24.82
N LEU A 424 16.24 -16.96 -24.10
CA LEU A 424 17.09 -17.53 -23.03
C LEU A 424 18.46 -17.96 -23.55
N VAL A 425 18.53 -18.55 -24.75
CA VAL A 425 19.79 -18.93 -25.38
C VAL A 425 20.62 -17.72 -25.78
N ALA A 426 20.00 -16.68 -26.33
CA ALA A 426 20.66 -15.44 -26.69
C ALA A 426 21.23 -14.71 -25.48
N ASN A 427 20.50 -14.73 -24.36
CA ASN A 427 20.87 -14.09 -23.10
C ASN A 427 21.43 -15.08 -22.06
N ALA A 428 21.99 -16.20 -22.50
CA ALA A 428 22.50 -17.26 -21.63
C ALA A 428 23.54 -16.72 -20.63
N GLY A 429 23.24 -16.79 -19.33
CA GLY A 429 24.05 -16.24 -18.25
C GLY A 429 23.83 -14.73 -17.98
N ASN A 430 22.94 -14.05 -18.73
CA ASN A 430 22.71 -12.61 -18.64
C ASN A 430 21.22 -12.26 -18.48
N MET A 431 20.41 -13.16 -17.96
CA MET A 431 19.05 -12.80 -17.54
C MET A 431 19.12 -11.92 -16.30
N THR A 432 18.44 -10.79 -16.33
CA THR A 432 18.43 -9.78 -15.27
C THR A 432 17.00 -9.38 -14.93
N LYS A 433 16.82 -8.60 -13.86
CA LYS A 433 15.52 -8.06 -13.45
C LYS A 433 14.85 -7.19 -14.52
N GLU A 434 15.65 -6.50 -15.33
CA GLU A 434 15.16 -5.61 -16.40
C GLU A 434 14.70 -6.40 -17.63
N ASN A 435 15.33 -7.53 -17.94
CA ASN A 435 15.08 -8.23 -19.20
C ASN A 435 14.22 -9.51 -19.07
N VAL A 436 14.00 -10.03 -17.86
CA VAL A 436 13.19 -11.24 -17.63
C VAL A 436 11.73 -11.05 -18.06
N SER A 437 11.21 -9.86 -17.97
CA SER A 437 9.84 -9.51 -18.39
C SER A 437 9.62 -9.58 -19.90
N ASN A 438 10.68 -9.71 -20.71
CA ASN A 438 10.55 -9.93 -22.16
C ASN A 438 10.10 -11.37 -22.50
N LEU A 439 10.13 -12.31 -21.55
CA LEU A 439 9.62 -13.67 -21.74
C LEU A 439 8.09 -13.63 -21.90
N LYS A 440 7.59 -14.17 -23.01
CA LYS A 440 6.17 -14.16 -23.37
C LYS A 440 5.33 -15.15 -22.59
N GLY A 441 5.92 -16.27 -22.20
CA GLY A 441 5.28 -17.28 -21.38
C GLY A 441 5.03 -16.83 -19.92
N MET A 442 5.79 -15.84 -19.44
CA MET A 442 5.59 -15.26 -18.12
C MET A 442 4.44 -14.24 -18.15
N SER A 443 3.41 -14.42 -17.31
CA SER A 443 2.43 -13.36 -17.06
C SER A 443 3.07 -12.19 -16.33
N LYS A 444 2.48 -11.01 -16.43
CA LYS A 444 2.95 -9.81 -15.73
C LYS A 444 1.82 -9.21 -14.92
N GLY A 445 2.12 -8.80 -13.71
CA GLY A 445 1.28 -7.93 -12.89
C GLY A 445 1.76 -6.48 -13.05
N LEU A 446 0.85 -5.56 -13.30
CA LEU A 446 1.11 -4.15 -13.49
C LEU A 446 0.39 -3.36 -12.41
N ILE A 447 1.03 -2.36 -11.88
CA ILE A 447 0.45 -1.40 -10.95
C ILE A 447 -0.12 -0.26 -11.78
N GLU A 448 -1.42 -0.01 -11.68
CA GLU A 448 -2.13 0.95 -12.53
C GLU A 448 -2.88 1.99 -11.69
N TYR A 449 -2.88 3.24 -12.14
CA TYR A 449 -3.59 4.35 -11.51
C TYR A 449 -4.61 4.93 -12.50
N PRO A 450 -5.88 4.51 -12.44
CA PRO A 450 -6.92 4.97 -13.37
C PRO A 450 -7.19 6.46 -13.28
N GLU A 451 -7.57 7.06 -14.42
CA GLU A 451 -7.80 8.49 -14.58
C GLU A 451 -9.28 8.89 -14.42
N ASP A 452 -9.51 10.20 -14.29
CA ASP A 452 -10.81 10.87 -14.47
C ASP A 452 -11.94 10.47 -13.53
N ILE A 453 -11.61 10.24 -12.25
CA ILE A 453 -12.61 10.06 -11.20
C ILE A 453 -13.27 11.42 -10.92
N LYS A 454 -14.60 11.47 -11.01
CA LYS A 454 -15.37 12.70 -10.71
C LYS A 454 -15.98 12.62 -9.34
N LEU A 455 -15.68 13.60 -8.49
CA LEU A 455 -16.22 13.70 -7.14
C LEU A 455 -17.15 14.92 -7.02
N TYR A 456 -18.33 14.67 -6.48
CA TYR A 456 -19.30 15.68 -6.06
C TYR A 456 -19.44 15.59 -4.54
N GLY A 457 -19.18 16.67 -3.85
CA GLY A 457 -19.16 16.72 -2.38
C GLY A 457 -20.14 17.76 -1.81
N PHE A 458 -20.61 17.46 -0.61
CA PHE A 458 -21.30 18.40 0.26
C PHE A 458 -20.79 18.22 1.67
N SER A 459 -20.52 19.31 2.38
CA SER A 459 -20.20 19.27 3.81
C SER A 459 -20.91 20.35 4.60
N PHE A 460 -20.96 20.13 5.90
CA PHE A 460 -21.38 21.14 6.87
C PHE A 460 -20.56 21.02 8.15
N ASN A 461 -20.38 22.15 8.84
CA ASN A 461 -19.77 22.23 10.15
C ASN A 461 -20.54 23.26 11.00
N THR A 462 -20.94 22.88 12.21
CA THR A 462 -21.70 23.71 13.12
C THR A 462 -21.29 23.48 14.56
N THR A 463 -21.55 24.48 15.43
CA THR A 463 -21.31 24.36 16.88
C THR A 463 -22.58 24.59 17.64
N LEU A 464 -23.01 23.62 18.46
CA LEU A 464 -24.20 23.66 19.29
C LEU A 464 -23.79 23.47 20.76
N GLU A 465 -23.96 24.53 21.59
CA GLU A 465 -23.71 24.45 23.05
C GLU A 465 -22.38 23.76 23.45
N GLY A 466 -21.28 24.10 22.74
CA GLY A 466 -19.96 23.56 22.99
C GLY A 466 -19.72 22.18 22.36
N THR A 467 -20.65 21.69 21.53
CA THR A 467 -20.48 20.49 20.70
C THR A 467 -20.28 20.90 19.26
N SER A 468 -19.15 20.57 18.66
CA SER A 468 -18.94 20.67 17.22
C SER A 468 -19.52 19.45 16.54
N ILE A 469 -20.29 19.68 15.48
CA ILE A 469 -20.87 18.62 14.62
C ILE A 469 -20.49 18.95 13.18
N ALA A 470 -19.71 18.09 12.57
CA ALA A 470 -19.33 18.19 11.17
C ALA A 470 -19.81 16.96 10.40
N GLY A 471 -20.12 17.13 9.13
CA GLY A 471 -20.52 15.99 8.30
C GLY A 471 -20.23 16.24 6.83
N GLU A 472 -20.04 15.15 6.10
CA GLU A 472 -19.82 15.22 4.66
C GLU A 472 -20.49 14.07 3.92
N LEU A 473 -20.80 14.34 2.67
CA LEU A 473 -21.29 13.40 1.67
C LEU A 473 -20.43 13.52 0.42
N ALA A 474 -19.81 12.42 0.00
CA ALA A 474 -19.02 12.33 -1.22
C ALA A 474 -19.66 11.31 -2.17
N TYR A 475 -19.96 11.75 -3.40
CA TYR A 475 -20.38 10.86 -4.48
C TYR A 475 -19.31 10.87 -5.56
N ARG A 476 -18.81 9.68 -5.90
CA ARG A 476 -17.80 9.48 -6.95
C ARG A 476 -18.40 8.73 -8.12
N GLN A 477 -18.10 9.20 -9.31
CA GLN A 477 -18.34 8.50 -10.56
C GLN A 477 -17.03 7.94 -11.10
N ASP A 478 -17.11 6.78 -11.73
CA ASP A 478 -15.97 6.11 -12.35
C ASP A 478 -14.83 5.78 -11.37
N GLU A 479 -15.17 5.47 -10.10
CA GLU A 479 -14.18 5.03 -9.12
C GLU A 479 -13.69 3.61 -9.43
N PRO A 480 -12.36 3.39 -9.54
CA PRO A 480 -11.82 2.07 -9.85
C PRO A 480 -11.91 1.15 -8.62
N LEU A 481 -12.48 -0.03 -8.81
CA LEU A 481 -12.57 -1.10 -7.81
C LEU A 481 -11.88 -2.34 -8.35
N GLN A 482 -10.95 -2.89 -7.58
CA GLN A 482 -10.12 -4.03 -7.94
C GLN A 482 -10.96 -5.29 -8.12
N ILE A 483 -10.83 -5.95 -9.26
CA ILE A 483 -11.30 -7.32 -9.48
C ILE A 483 -10.44 -8.26 -8.60
N ASP A 484 -11.04 -9.33 -8.07
CA ASP A 484 -10.33 -10.37 -7.34
C ASP A 484 -9.05 -10.77 -8.08
N ASP A 485 -7.90 -10.61 -7.44
CA ASP A 485 -6.58 -10.82 -8.03
C ASP A 485 -6.39 -12.27 -8.52
N VAL A 486 -7.06 -13.23 -7.90
CA VAL A 486 -7.09 -14.64 -8.34
C VAL A 486 -7.77 -14.77 -9.70
N GLU A 487 -8.79 -13.97 -9.98
CA GLU A 487 -9.47 -13.97 -11.29
C GLU A 487 -8.57 -13.36 -12.39
N ILE A 488 -7.75 -12.36 -12.04
CA ILE A 488 -6.74 -11.80 -12.94
C ILE A 488 -5.64 -12.83 -13.20
N LEU A 489 -5.17 -13.51 -12.16
CA LEU A 489 -4.21 -14.61 -12.30
C LEU A 489 -4.78 -15.75 -13.16
N TYR A 490 -6.06 -16.09 -13.00
CA TYR A 490 -6.71 -17.12 -13.82
C TYR A 490 -6.79 -16.72 -15.29
N ALA A 491 -7.13 -15.48 -15.59
CA ALA A 491 -7.12 -14.94 -16.95
C ALA A 491 -5.68 -14.88 -17.50
N GLY A 492 -4.72 -14.52 -16.67
CA GLY A 492 -3.33 -14.28 -17.05
C GLY A 492 -2.53 -15.57 -17.32
N MET A 493 -2.81 -16.69 -16.62
CA MET A 493 -1.96 -17.88 -16.73
C MET A 493 -2.75 -19.19 -16.93
N PRO A 494 -3.59 -19.70 -15.98
CA PRO A 494 -4.25 -20.98 -16.19
C PRO A 494 -5.12 -21.06 -17.45
N GLU A 495 -5.88 -20.01 -17.74
CA GLU A 495 -6.70 -19.96 -18.96
C GLU A 495 -5.84 -19.95 -20.21
N GLN A 496 -4.66 -19.31 -20.17
CA GLN A 496 -3.74 -19.26 -21.29
C GLN A 496 -3.04 -20.61 -21.56
N LEU A 497 -2.89 -21.47 -20.55
CA LEU A 497 -2.46 -22.86 -20.77
C LEU A 497 -3.45 -23.62 -21.66
N ALA A 498 -4.75 -23.43 -21.43
CA ALA A 498 -5.79 -24.01 -22.28
C ALA A 498 -5.79 -23.43 -23.69
N ASN A 499 -5.62 -22.11 -23.84
CA ASN A 499 -5.50 -21.45 -25.14
C ASN A 499 -4.27 -21.91 -25.90
N GLY A 500 -3.13 -22.07 -25.23
CA GLY A 500 -1.89 -22.58 -25.78
C GLY A 500 -1.99 -24.01 -26.29
N ALA A 501 -2.83 -24.84 -25.69
CA ALA A 501 -3.04 -26.23 -26.08
C ALA A 501 -3.52 -26.40 -27.53
N ALA A 502 -4.14 -25.37 -28.12
CA ALA A 502 -4.56 -25.37 -29.52
C ALA A 502 -3.38 -25.48 -30.51
N THR A 503 -2.18 -25.02 -30.13
CA THR A 503 -0.98 -25.03 -30.97
C THR A 503 0.17 -25.79 -30.33
N ASN A 504 0.10 -26.10 -29.04
CA ASN A 504 1.14 -26.77 -28.27
C ASN A 504 0.59 -28.08 -27.64
N PRO A 505 0.75 -29.25 -28.29
CA PRO A 505 0.22 -30.53 -27.81
C PRO A 505 0.71 -30.93 -26.39
N ALA A 506 1.84 -30.40 -25.94
CA ALA A 506 2.35 -30.64 -24.59
C ALA A 506 1.42 -30.10 -23.49
N LEU A 507 0.51 -29.18 -23.84
CA LEU A 507 -0.44 -28.54 -22.95
C LEU A 507 -1.85 -29.17 -23.00
N ALA A 508 -2.06 -30.26 -23.71
CA ALA A 508 -3.39 -30.87 -23.91
C ALA A 508 -4.11 -31.21 -22.57
N ASN A 509 -3.36 -31.51 -21.51
CA ASN A 509 -3.93 -31.79 -20.18
C ASN A 509 -4.54 -30.55 -19.50
N PHE A 510 -4.25 -29.33 -19.98
CA PHE A 510 -4.74 -28.07 -19.41
C PHE A 510 -6.01 -27.53 -20.10
N LEU A 511 -6.55 -28.23 -21.08
CA LEU A 511 -7.82 -27.82 -21.75
C LEU A 511 -8.96 -27.59 -20.76
N GLY A 512 -8.94 -28.26 -19.62
CA GLY A 512 -9.92 -28.07 -18.54
C GLY A 512 -9.92 -26.66 -17.91
N PHE A 513 -8.86 -25.88 -18.09
CA PHE A 513 -8.76 -24.50 -17.58
C PHE A 513 -9.44 -23.45 -18.48
N ALA A 514 -9.95 -23.84 -19.64
CA ALA A 514 -10.60 -22.88 -20.56
C ALA A 514 -11.79 -22.18 -19.90
N GLY A 515 -11.79 -20.86 -19.90
CA GLY A 515 -12.86 -20.00 -19.40
C GLY A 515 -13.09 -20.07 -17.88
N ILE A 516 -12.07 -20.37 -17.08
CA ILE A 516 -12.20 -20.42 -15.62
C ILE A 516 -12.25 -19.02 -15.00
N SER A 517 -11.63 -18.01 -15.59
CA SER A 517 -11.69 -16.64 -15.10
C SER A 517 -13.09 -16.03 -15.28
N GLN A 518 -13.50 -15.21 -14.33
CA GLN A 518 -14.74 -14.43 -14.41
C GLN A 518 -14.60 -13.22 -15.34
N ILE A 519 -13.40 -12.70 -15.57
CA ILE A 519 -13.15 -11.47 -16.35
C ILE A 519 -13.80 -11.59 -17.74
N GLY A 520 -13.46 -12.60 -18.52
CA GLY A 520 -14.01 -12.80 -19.85
C GLY A 520 -15.51 -13.15 -19.89
N ARG A 521 -16.12 -13.42 -18.72
CA ARG A 521 -17.57 -13.66 -18.60
C ARG A 521 -18.35 -12.41 -18.27
N TYR A 522 -17.72 -11.49 -17.51
CA TYR A 522 -18.37 -10.27 -17.04
C TYR A 522 -18.67 -9.29 -18.19
N ASP A 523 -17.67 -8.98 -19.01
CA ASP A 523 -17.79 -8.02 -20.12
C ASP A 523 -17.87 -8.67 -21.51
N GLY A 524 -17.75 -10.00 -21.57
CA GLY A 524 -17.70 -10.75 -22.83
C GLY A 524 -16.39 -10.69 -23.58
N LYS A 525 -15.38 -9.96 -23.04
CA LYS A 525 -14.06 -9.81 -23.64
C LYS A 525 -13.10 -10.83 -23.05
N LYS A 526 -12.82 -11.89 -23.77
CA LYS A 526 -11.82 -12.89 -23.35
C LYS A 526 -10.42 -12.33 -23.51
N VAL A 527 -9.63 -12.45 -22.46
CA VAL A 527 -8.21 -12.11 -22.51
C VAL A 527 -7.48 -13.12 -23.39
N GLN A 528 -6.81 -12.63 -24.44
CA GLN A 528 -6.05 -13.47 -25.37
C GLN A 528 -4.60 -13.63 -24.90
N PRO A 529 -3.87 -14.66 -25.39
CA PRO A 529 -2.45 -14.83 -25.08
C PRO A 529 -1.61 -13.60 -25.40
N GLY A 530 -0.94 -13.03 -24.39
CA GLY A 530 -0.10 -11.84 -24.50
C GLY A 530 -0.85 -10.51 -24.47
N GLU A 531 -2.17 -10.51 -24.27
CA GLU A 531 -2.98 -9.30 -24.16
C GLU A 531 -3.02 -8.74 -22.74
N PHE A 532 -3.36 -7.47 -22.64
CA PHE A 532 -3.63 -6.77 -21.39
C PHE A 532 -4.96 -7.26 -20.79
N ALA A 533 -4.94 -7.54 -19.51
CA ALA A 533 -6.08 -7.89 -18.68
C ALA A 533 -6.34 -6.76 -17.69
N GLN A 534 -7.36 -5.96 -17.92
CA GLN A 534 -7.79 -4.92 -17.00
C GLN A 534 -8.23 -5.56 -15.67
N GLY A 535 -7.63 -5.11 -14.57
CA GLY A 535 -7.85 -5.69 -13.25
C GLY A 535 -8.89 -4.96 -12.39
N TYR A 536 -9.64 -4.02 -12.95
CA TYR A 536 -10.63 -3.23 -12.20
C TYR A 536 -11.90 -2.99 -13.00
N ILE A 537 -12.96 -2.65 -12.28
CA ILE A 537 -14.17 -2.07 -12.84
C ILE A 537 -14.29 -0.61 -12.40
N LEU A 538 -15.00 0.19 -13.18
CA LEU A 538 -15.40 1.54 -12.78
C LEU A 538 -16.80 1.46 -12.17
N ALA A 539 -16.97 2.02 -10.97
CA ALA A 539 -18.23 2.02 -10.25
C ALA A 539 -18.55 3.40 -9.67
N ASP A 540 -19.83 3.66 -9.45
CA ASP A 540 -20.27 4.83 -8.69
C ASP A 540 -20.30 4.48 -7.20
N THR A 541 -19.72 5.33 -6.36
CA THR A 541 -19.73 5.17 -4.90
C THR A 541 -20.34 6.37 -4.20
N THR A 542 -20.92 6.14 -3.04
CA THR A 542 -21.46 7.20 -2.16
C THR A 542 -20.98 6.93 -0.75
N GLN A 543 -20.24 7.87 -0.19
CA GLN A 543 -19.79 7.85 1.20
C GLN A 543 -20.46 8.97 1.97
N ALA A 544 -20.86 8.70 3.20
CA ALA A 544 -21.38 9.69 4.14
C ALA A 544 -20.76 9.47 5.52
N GLN A 545 -20.43 10.55 6.21
CA GLN A 545 -19.89 10.51 7.56
C GLN A 545 -20.26 11.74 8.38
N VAL A 546 -20.29 11.55 9.70
CA VAL A 546 -20.56 12.60 10.68
C VAL A 546 -19.58 12.48 11.83
N THR A 547 -18.95 13.58 12.19
CA THR A 547 -18.05 13.73 13.34
C THR A 547 -18.69 14.59 14.39
N ILE A 548 -18.65 14.16 15.65
CA ILE A 548 -19.13 14.90 16.82
C ILE A 548 -17.97 15.05 17.78
N THR A 549 -17.66 16.31 18.16
CA THR A 549 -16.63 16.61 19.16
C THR A 549 -17.25 17.43 20.29
N HIS A 550 -17.17 16.94 21.52
CA HIS A 550 -17.65 17.63 22.70
C HIS A 550 -16.54 17.85 23.72
N LEU A 551 -16.43 19.13 24.18
CA LEU A 551 -15.53 19.54 25.24
C LEU A 551 -16.29 19.63 26.55
N PHE A 552 -16.08 18.67 27.45
CA PHE A 552 -16.77 18.62 28.76
C PHE A 552 -16.21 19.61 29.80
N GLY A 553 -15.02 20.18 29.53
CA GLY A 553 -14.31 20.97 30.53
C GLY A 553 -13.78 20.10 31.70
N PRO A 554 -13.67 20.65 32.91
CA PRO A 554 -13.18 19.94 34.07
C PRO A 554 -14.16 18.89 34.57
N VAL A 555 -13.95 17.62 34.23
CA VAL A 555 -14.73 16.45 34.69
C VAL A 555 -13.77 15.30 35.02
N LEU A 556 -14.19 14.34 35.83
CA LEU A 556 -13.39 13.15 36.16
C LEU A 556 -11.99 13.46 36.74
N ASN A 557 -11.84 14.57 37.46
CA ASN A 557 -10.57 15.10 37.97
C ASN A 557 -9.56 15.48 36.87
N THR A 558 -10.01 15.77 35.65
CA THR A 558 -9.21 16.33 34.56
C THR A 558 -9.38 17.85 34.52
N ASP A 559 -8.43 18.56 33.93
CA ASP A 559 -8.60 19.99 33.62
C ASP A 559 -9.46 20.18 32.36
N ASN A 560 -9.37 19.24 31.43
CA ASN A 560 -10.24 19.18 30.28
C ASN A 560 -10.45 17.72 29.85
N PHE A 561 -11.68 17.39 29.46
CA PHE A 561 -12.02 16.10 28.88
C PHE A 561 -12.71 16.31 27.53
N THR A 562 -12.17 15.70 26.48
CA THR A 562 -12.69 15.79 25.13
C THR A 562 -13.13 14.40 24.66
N LEU A 563 -14.31 14.33 24.07
CA LEU A 563 -14.80 13.15 23.38
C LEU A 563 -15.06 13.49 21.92
N LEU A 564 -14.44 12.75 21.01
CA LEU A 564 -14.70 12.79 19.57
C LEU A 564 -15.25 11.44 19.14
N ALA A 565 -16.30 11.44 18.36
CA ALA A 565 -16.85 10.24 17.74
C ALA A 565 -17.15 10.53 16.28
N GLU A 566 -16.75 9.62 15.39
CA GLU A 566 -17.06 9.69 13.98
C GLU A 566 -17.71 8.38 13.54
N ILE A 567 -18.80 8.48 12.80
CA ILE A 567 -19.48 7.36 12.15
C ILE A 567 -19.53 7.61 10.65
N GLY A 568 -19.21 6.60 9.86
CA GLY A 568 -19.25 6.71 8.41
C GLY A 568 -19.55 5.38 7.73
N GLY A 569 -19.99 5.47 6.48
CA GLY A 569 -20.26 4.31 5.66
C GLY A 569 -20.20 4.65 4.19
N ILE A 570 -20.01 3.61 3.37
CA ILE A 570 -19.92 3.69 1.93
C ILE A 570 -20.92 2.73 1.29
N LYS A 571 -21.44 3.10 0.13
CA LYS A 571 -22.27 2.27 -0.71
C LYS A 571 -21.76 2.29 -2.15
N ILE A 572 -21.58 1.12 -2.73
CA ILE A 572 -21.21 0.89 -4.13
C ILE A 572 -22.48 0.63 -4.90
N LYS A 573 -22.72 1.42 -5.95
CA LYS A 573 -23.89 1.28 -6.81
C LYS A 573 -23.66 0.17 -7.82
N ASP A 574 -24.68 -0.66 -8.03
CA ASP A 574 -24.72 -1.73 -9.03
C ASP A 574 -23.50 -2.69 -8.98
N MET A 575 -22.95 -2.90 -7.77
CA MET A 575 -21.86 -3.84 -7.55
C MET A 575 -22.20 -5.21 -8.11
N PRO A 576 -21.35 -5.84 -8.94
CA PRO A 576 -21.63 -7.14 -9.52
C PRO A 576 -21.81 -8.22 -8.44
N HIS A 577 -22.74 -9.14 -8.68
CA HIS A 577 -22.89 -10.31 -7.80
C HIS A 577 -21.64 -11.20 -7.91
N GLN A 578 -21.23 -11.80 -6.82
CA GLN A 578 -19.99 -12.61 -6.72
C GLN A 578 -19.93 -13.79 -7.70
N ASP A 579 -21.10 -14.33 -8.13
CA ASP A 579 -21.17 -15.37 -9.16
C ASP A 579 -20.84 -14.86 -10.57
N ILE A 580 -20.92 -13.54 -10.79
CA ILE A 580 -20.65 -12.87 -12.07
C ILE A 580 -19.23 -12.35 -12.08
N LEU A 581 -18.87 -11.52 -11.09
CA LEU A 581 -17.53 -10.98 -10.91
C LEU A 581 -17.28 -10.69 -9.44
N ARG A 582 -16.24 -11.28 -8.87
CA ARG A 582 -15.77 -10.99 -7.53
C ARG A 582 -14.82 -9.79 -7.56
N LEU A 583 -14.96 -8.92 -6.57
CA LEU A 583 -13.99 -7.86 -6.30
C LEU A 583 -13.00 -8.32 -5.23
N ASN A 584 -11.80 -7.76 -5.25
CA ASN A 584 -10.73 -8.11 -4.34
C ASN A 584 -10.99 -7.58 -2.93
N GLY A 585 -10.79 -8.40 -1.94
CA GLY A 585 -10.85 -8.05 -0.53
C GLY A 585 -9.62 -8.54 0.22
N PRO A 586 -9.40 -8.08 1.45
CA PRO A 586 -8.26 -8.50 2.24
C PRO A 586 -8.19 -10.03 2.34
N ASN A 587 -7.06 -10.63 1.91
CA ASN A 587 -6.76 -12.08 1.96
C ASN A 587 -7.77 -13.00 1.24
N THR A 588 -8.43 -12.56 0.18
CA THR A 588 -9.18 -13.44 -0.71
C THR A 588 -8.22 -14.19 -1.64
N ASP A 589 -7.50 -15.15 -1.08
CA ASP A 589 -6.33 -15.80 -1.71
C ASP A 589 -6.70 -16.88 -2.73
N ARG A 590 -7.98 -17.25 -2.85
CA ARG A 590 -8.49 -18.28 -3.74
C ARG A 590 -9.76 -17.82 -4.44
N SER A 591 -10.04 -18.40 -5.60
CA SER A 591 -11.32 -18.13 -6.25
C SER A 591 -12.50 -18.67 -5.45
N GLY A 592 -13.59 -17.89 -5.41
CA GLY A 592 -14.85 -18.29 -4.74
C GLY A 592 -15.61 -19.38 -5.49
N TYR A 593 -16.64 -19.94 -4.85
CA TYR A 593 -17.57 -20.88 -5.48
C TYR A 593 -18.74 -20.11 -6.14
N PRO A 594 -19.27 -20.53 -7.28
CA PRO A 594 -18.80 -21.65 -8.10
C PRO A 594 -17.62 -21.28 -9.02
N LEU A 595 -16.63 -22.16 -9.10
CA LEU A 595 -15.64 -22.07 -10.17
C LEU A 595 -16.24 -22.68 -11.43
N MET A 596 -16.37 -21.88 -12.47
CA MET A 596 -16.95 -22.27 -13.75
C MET A 596 -15.92 -22.23 -14.87
N GLY A 597 -16.09 -23.01 -15.87
CA GLY A 597 -15.21 -23.06 -17.05
C GLY A 597 -15.83 -23.89 -18.17
N THR A 598 -15.09 -24.06 -19.26
CA THR A 598 -15.52 -24.89 -20.39
C THR A 598 -14.73 -26.18 -20.46
N ASN A 599 -15.24 -27.23 -21.17
CA ASN A 599 -14.53 -28.48 -21.40
C ASN A 599 -13.59 -28.41 -22.63
N GLY A 600 -13.13 -27.22 -22.98
CA GLY A 600 -12.26 -26.92 -24.11
C GLY A 600 -12.57 -25.50 -24.60
N VAL A 601 -11.65 -24.94 -25.38
CA VAL A 601 -11.80 -23.58 -25.91
C VAL A 601 -13.11 -23.47 -26.72
N GLY A 602 -14.01 -22.56 -26.31
CA GLY A 602 -15.30 -22.33 -26.98
C GLY A 602 -16.41 -23.34 -26.62
N GLY A 603 -16.19 -24.26 -25.67
CA GLY A 603 -17.20 -25.18 -25.17
C GLY A 603 -18.25 -24.51 -24.26
N PRO A 604 -19.32 -25.25 -23.88
CA PRO A 604 -20.31 -24.71 -22.94
C PRO A 604 -19.75 -24.53 -21.53
N LEU A 605 -20.26 -23.54 -20.82
CA LEU A 605 -19.88 -23.23 -19.43
C LEU A 605 -20.43 -24.33 -18.50
N VAL A 606 -19.58 -24.89 -17.66
CA VAL A 606 -19.92 -25.92 -16.67
C VAL A 606 -19.22 -25.66 -15.34
N ILE A 607 -19.79 -26.18 -14.25
CA ILE A 607 -19.13 -26.09 -12.92
C ILE A 607 -17.92 -27.02 -12.87
N LYS A 608 -16.79 -26.49 -12.39
CA LYS A 608 -15.47 -27.14 -12.35
C LYS A 608 -15.02 -27.52 -10.92
N THR A 609 -15.88 -28.12 -10.12
CA THR A 609 -15.56 -28.50 -8.73
C THR A 609 -14.25 -29.30 -8.61
N GLY A 610 -13.97 -30.20 -9.52
CA GLY A 610 -12.72 -30.99 -9.51
C GLY A 610 -11.46 -30.14 -9.76
N LEU A 611 -11.55 -29.13 -10.63
CA LEU A 611 -10.44 -28.17 -10.84
C LEU A 611 -10.23 -27.31 -9.60
N HIS A 612 -11.29 -26.85 -8.99
CA HIS A 612 -11.22 -26.05 -7.77
C HIS A 612 -10.45 -26.79 -6.66
N THR A 613 -10.82 -28.04 -6.40
CA THR A 613 -10.14 -28.89 -5.42
C THR A 613 -8.66 -29.11 -5.78
N GLY A 614 -8.36 -29.38 -7.05
CA GLY A 614 -7.00 -29.68 -7.50
C GLY A 614 -6.09 -28.44 -7.66
N LEU A 615 -6.67 -27.27 -7.92
CA LEU A 615 -5.91 -26.05 -8.18
C LEU A 615 -5.58 -25.27 -6.89
N SER A 616 -6.52 -25.20 -5.93
CA SER A 616 -6.45 -24.34 -4.76
C SER A 616 -6.99 -24.96 -3.46
N ASN A 617 -7.12 -26.29 -3.39
CA ASN A 617 -7.70 -27.01 -2.23
C ASN A 617 -9.15 -26.57 -1.93
N GLY A 618 -9.95 -26.32 -2.95
CA GLY A 618 -11.33 -25.89 -2.83
C GLY A 618 -11.51 -24.37 -2.98
N ALA A 619 -12.74 -23.95 -2.76
CA ALA A 619 -13.15 -22.57 -2.89
C ALA A 619 -12.64 -21.70 -1.73
N GLU A 620 -12.56 -20.39 -1.96
CA GLU A 620 -12.40 -19.41 -0.89
C GLU A 620 -13.57 -19.50 0.09
N THR A 621 -13.24 -19.54 1.36
CA THR A 621 -14.22 -19.60 2.47
C THR A 621 -14.34 -18.25 3.18
N ASN A 622 -13.40 -17.37 2.94
CA ASN A 622 -13.39 -16.01 3.48
C ASN A 622 -14.40 -15.13 2.70
N PRO A 623 -14.99 -14.15 3.36
CA PRO A 623 -15.97 -13.29 2.71
C PRO A 623 -15.30 -12.35 1.70
N PHE A 624 -15.94 -12.23 0.54
CA PHE A 624 -15.62 -11.21 -0.46
C PHE A 624 -16.27 -9.86 -0.13
N PRO A 625 -15.82 -8.75 -0.75
CA PRO A 625 -16.38 -7.43 -0.57
C PRO A 625 -17.90 -7.36 -0.77
N THR A 626 -18.51 -6.40 -0.08
CA THR A 626 -19.96 -6.16 -0.06
C THR A 626 -20.29 -4.80 -0.68
N ALA A 627 -21.53 -4.63 -1.16
CA ALA A 627 -21.98 -3.40 -1.78
C ALA A 627 -22.14 -2.23 -0.79
N SER A 628 -22.05 -2.47 0.50
CA SER A 628 -22.07 -1.44 1.53
C SER A 628 -21.25 -1.88 2.73
N ALA A 629 -20.59 -0.92 3.37
CA ALA A 629 -19.82 -1.15 4.58
C ALA A 629 -19.88 0.11 5.46
N TRP A 630 -19.76 -0.07 6.79
CA TRP A 630 -19.77 1.03 7.72
C TRP A 630 -19.07 0.70 9.04
N GLY A 631 -18.63 1.74 9.73
CA GLY A 631 -17.99 1.62 11.02
C GLY A 631 -17.97 2.94 11.77
N TYR A 632 -17.36 2.94 12.95
CA TYR A 632 -17.21 4.12 13.77
C TYR A 632 -15.84 4.17 14.45
N ARG A 633 -15.44 5.37 14.84
CA ARG A 633 -14.19 5.68 15.54
C ARG A 633 -14.53 6.56 16.73
N VAL A 634 -13.86 6.33 17.88
CA VAL A 634 -14.07 7.14 19.09
C VAL A 634 -12.70 7.50 19.67
N VAL A 635 -12.52 8.76 20.03
CA VAL A 635 -11.34 9.28 20.72
C VAL A 635 -11.77 9.94 22.02
N ALA A 636 -11.27 9.48 23.14
CA ALA A 636 -11.39 10.12 24.44
C ALA A 636 -10.04 10.68 24.87
N LYS A 637 -9.97 11.97 25.19
CA LYS A 637 -8.75 12.65 25.63
C LYS A 637 -8.99 13.33 26.97
N ALA A 638 -8.08 13.09 27.91
CA ALA A 638 -8.06 13.69 29.23
C ALA A 638 -6.78 14.49 29.42
N ASP A 639 -6.91 15.79 29.70
CA ASP A 639 -5.77 16.70 29.87
C ASP A 639 -5.64 17.12 31.34
N TYR A 640 -4.41 17.15 31.83
CA TYR A 640 -4.02 17.55 33.18
C TYR A 640 -2.89 18.57 33.08
N ASN A 641 -3.14 19.80 33.49
CA ASN A 641 -2.17 20.88 33.40
C ASN A 641 -1.25 20.92 34.62
N ASN A 642 0.03 21.18 34.40
CA ASN A 642 1.01 21.44 35.45
C ASN A 642 1.05 20.34 36.53
N VAL A 643 1.01 19.07 36.12
CA VAL A 643 1.03 17.93 37.05
C VAL A 643 2.35 17.86 37.84
N LEU A 644 3.44 18.40 37.29
CA LEU A 644 4.74 18.50 37.90
C LEU A 644 5.55 19.63 37.26
N ALA A 645 5.83 20.74 38.00
CA ALA A 645 6.78 21.78 37.62
C ALA A 645 6.73 22.25 36.16
N GLY A 646 5.52 22.52 35.65
CA GLY A 646 5.29 23.00 34.27
C GLY A 646 5.08 21.89 33.24
N VAL A 647 5.05 20.62 33.64
CA VAL A 647 4.70 19.51 32.76
C VAL A 647 3.18 19.35 32.68
N ASN A 648 2.65 19.31 31.49
CA ASN A 648 1.27 18.89 31.22
C ASN A 648 1.25 17.39 30.86
N LEU A 649 0.20 16.69 31.29
CA LEU A 649 -0.05 15.29 30.99
C LEU A 649 -1.33 15.17 30.16
N SER A 650 -1.29 14.41 29.09
CA SER A 650 -2.48 14.01 28.33
C SER A 650 -2.58 12.49 28.28
N GLN A 651 -3.79 11.98 28.39
CA GLN A 651 -4.11 10.58 28.14
C GLN A 651 -5.10 10.53 26.97
N ARG A 652 -4.84 9.67 25.99
CA ARG A 652 -5.69 9.49 24.82
C ARG A 652 -6.03 8.01 24.64
N LEU A 653 -7.31 7.72 24.51
CA LEU A 653 -7.83 6.42 24.13
C LEU A 653 -8.52 6.55 22.78
N THR A 654 -8.07 5.77 21.79
CA THR A 654 -8.69 5.70 20.47
C THR A 654 -9.22 4.30 20.25
N PHE A 655 -10.48 4.17 19.86
CA PHE A 655 -11.11 2.91 19.52
C PHE A 655 -11.72 2.98 18.13
N SER A 656 -11.49 1.93 17.34
CA SER A 656 -12.06 1.78 15.99
C SER A 656 -12.82 0.47 15.90
N HIS A 657 -13.98 0.49 15.21
CA HIS A 657 -14.75 -0.69 14.92
C HIS A 657 -15.39 -0.60 13.53
N ASP A 658 -15.05 -1.54 12.67
CA ASP A 658 -15.68 -1.76 11.38
C ASP A 658 -16.84 -2.73 11.61
N VAL A 659 -18.09 -2.21 11.62
CA VAL A 659 -19.23 -2.93 12.18
C VAL A 659 -19.79 -3.97 11.22
N ASN A 660 -19.90 -3.61 9.94
CA ASN A 660 -20.47 -4.52 8.96
C ASN A 660 -20.00 -4.16 7.54
N GLY A 661 -19.79 -5.19 6.73
CA GLY A 661 -19.40 -5.10 5.35
C GLY A 661 -17.89 -4.96 5.15
N ILE A 662 -17.48 -5.27 3.94
CA ILE A 662 -16.07 -5.24 3.49
C ILE A 662 -15.98 -4.37 2.26
N THR A 663 -15.14 -3.34 2.31
CA THR A 663 -14.85 -2.52 1.12
C THR A 663 -13.88 -3.26 0.20
N PRO A 664 -14.09 -3.23 -1.12
CA PRO A 664 -13.10 -3.75 -2.06
C PRO A 664 -11.84 -2.87 -2.07
N ASP A 665 -10.72 -3.47 -2.47
CA ASP A 665 -9.53 -2.70 -2.80
C ASP A 665 -9.80 -1.77 -4.00
N PRO A 666 -9.16 -0.62 -4.09
CA PRO A 666 -8.15 -0.04 -3.19
C PRO A 666 -8.75 0.91 -2.13
N LEU A 667 -10.01 0.77 -1.75
CA LEU A 667 -10.65 1.68 -0.79
C LEU A 667 -10.09 1.53 0.64
N PHE A 668 -9.79 0.33 1.09
CA PHE A 668 -9.19 0.00 2.40
C PHE A 668 -9.89 0.61 3.62
N MET A 669 -11.22 0.87 3.53
CA MET A 669 -11.94 1.64 4.56
C MET A 669 -12.48 0.79 5.70
N PHE A 670 -13.20 -0.27 5.36
CA PHE A 670 -13.90 -1.12 6.32
C PHE A 670 -13.64 -2.60 6.05
N SER A 671 -13.39 -3.33 7.13
CA SER A 671 -13.24 -4.80 7.14
C SER A 671 -14.08 -5.35 8.28
N GLU A 672 -15.18 -6.02 7.98
CA GLU A 672 -16.22 -6.45 8.94
C GLU A 672 -15.65 -7.01 10.24
N ASP A 673 -16.19 -6.53 11.37
CA ASP A 673 -15.84 -6.90 12.75
C ASP A 673 -14.39 -6.58 13.17
N LYS A 674 -13.59 -5.93 12.34
CA LYS A 674 -12.21 -5.53 12.67
C LYS A 674 -12.21 -4.39 13.68
N LYS A 675 -11.40 -4.52 14.72
CA LYS A 675 -11.28 -3.53 15.80
C LYS A 675 -9.83 -3.15 16.04
N SER A 676 -9.63 -1.93 16.53
CA SER A 676 -8.33 -1.52 17.06
C SER A 676 -8.51 -0.63 18.30
N LEU A 677 -7.55 -0.70 19.19
CA LEU A 677 -7.46 0.10 20.39
C LEU A 677 -6.07 0.71 20.51
N SER A 678 -6.00 2.02 20.70
CA SER A 678 -4.74 2.71 21.01
C SER A 678 -4.89 3.47 22.32
N TYR A 679 -3.94 3.27 23.23
CA TYR A 679 -3.84 4.06 24.45
C TYR A 679 -2.49 4.75 24.49
N ALA A 680 -2.50 6.08 24.61
CA ALA A 680 -1.30 6.91 24.64
C ALA A 680 -1.28 7.80 25.89
N VAL A 681 -0.09 7.98 26.43
CA VAL A 681 0.20 8.93 27.51
C VAL A 681 1.30 9.87 27.02
N SER A 682 0.97 11.15 26.98
CA SER A 682 1.86 12.21 26.48
C SER A 682 2.20 13.20 27.59
N PHE A 683 3.43 13.66 27.61
CA PHE A 683 3.97 14.67 28.52
C PHE A 683 4.47 15.85 27.71
N ASP A 684 4.00 17.05 28.01
CA ASP A 684 4.44 18.29 27.36
C ASP A 684 5.08 19.22 28.36
N TYR A 685 6.28 19.67 28.09
CA TYR A 685 7.02 20.61 28.92
C TYR A 685 7.33 21.90 28.17
N LEU A 686 6.75 23.00 28.65
CA LEU A 686 6.93 24.37 28.15
C LEU A 686 6.62 24.52 26.64
N ASN A 687 5.79 23.67 26.04
CA ASN A 687 5.47 23.62 24.61
C ASN A 687 6.70 23.41 23.69
N GLN A 688 7.83 23.03 24.25
CA GLN A 688 9.08 22.74 23.53
C GLN A 688 9.42 21.26 23.50
N TRP A 689 9.23 20.58 24.63
CA TRP A 689 9.47 19.14 24.74
C TRP A 689 8.17 18.39 24.85
N SER A 690 8.01 17.36 24.06
CA SER A 690 6.96 16.38 24.25
C SER A 690 7.55 14.97 24.28
N ALA A 691 6.94 14.11 25.06
CA ALA A 691 7.25 12.68 25.05
C ALA A 691 5.95 11.89 25.12
N GLU A 692 5.84 10.84 24.33
CA GLU A 692 4.66 9.97 24.30
C GLU A 692 5.09 8.51 24.40
N ILE A 693 4.31 7.72 25.13
CA ILE A 693 4.33 6.27 25.08
C ILE A 693 2.94 5.77 24.74
N SER A 694 2.85 4.80 23.83
CA SER A 694 1.57 4.23 23.42
C SER A 694 1.62 2.70 23.31
N TYR A 695 0.47 2.08 23.55
CA TYR A 695 0.20 0.69 23.20
C TYR A 695 -0.93 0.64 22.18
N ASN A 696 -0.73 -0.13 21.11
CA ASN A 696 -1.66 -0.25 20.00
C ASN A 696 -1.99 -1.74 19.80
N ALA A 697 -3.28 -2.06 19.83
CA ALA A 697 -3.80 -3.41 19.71
C ALA A 697 -4.75 -3.51 18.50
N PHE A 698 -4.69 -4.65 17.84
CA PHE A 698 -5.55 -5.00 16.71
C PHE A 698 -6.19 -6.36 16.98
N PHE A 699 -7.49 -6.48 16.84
CA PHE A 699 -8.19 -7.70 17.19
C PHE A 699 -9.50 -7.86 16.44
N ASP A 700 -10.03 -9.07 16.45
CA ASP A 700 -11.24 -9.50 15.76
C ASP A 700 -11.13 -9.31 14.22
N GLY A 701 -12.23 -9.41 13.52
CA GLY A 701 -12.34 -9.38 12.07
C GLY A 701 -12.82 -10.70 11.50
N VAL A 702 -13.56 -10.65 10.40
CA VAL A 702 -14.17 -11.82 9.78
C VAL A 702 -13.24 -12.39 8.71
N GLY A 703 -12.78 -13.60 8.89
CA GLY A 703 -12.04 -14.36 7.89
C GLY A 703 -10.77 -13.67 7.43
N THR A 704 -10.73 -13.26 6.17
CA THR A 704 -9.60 -12.59 5.52
C THR A 704 -9.38 -11.16 5.96
N THR A 705 -10.31 -10.56 6.69
CA THR A 705 -10.26 -9.13 7.01
C THR A 705 -9.25 -8.77 8.08
N ASN A 706 -8.76 -9.77 8.83
CA ASN A 706 -7.91 -9.56 9.98
C ASN A 706 -6.45 -9.99 9.74
N ASN A 707 -5.80 -9.39 8.75
CA ASN A 707 -4.39 -9.65 8.44
C ASN A 707 -3.39 -8.90 9.34
N THR A 708 -3.87 -8.14 10.33
CA THR A 708 -3.04 -7.37 11.26
C THR A 708 -3.32 -7.68 12.73
N GLU A 709 -4.12 -8.71 13.04
CA GLU A 709 -4.52 -9.04 14.41
C GLU A 709 -3.34 -9.33 15.36
N ASP A 710 -2.23 -9.80 14.82
CA ASP A 710 -1.01 -10.13 15.55
C ASP A 710 0.05 -9.03 15.50
N ARG A 711 -0.33 -7.81 15.10
CA ARG A 711 0.57 -6.66 14.93
C ARG A 711 0.50 -5.66 16.08
N ASP A 712 0.18 -6.11 17.29
CA ASP A 712 0.24 -5.27 18.48
C ASP A 712 1.64 -4.71 18.70
N PHE A 713 1.72 -3.44 19.10
CA PHE A 713 3.00 -2.80 19.33
C PHE A 713 2.98 -1.76 20.44
N VAL A 714 4.15 -1.55 21.04
CA VAL A 714 4.46 -0.44 21.92
C VAL A 714 5.29 0.57 21.15
N SER A 715 4.98 1.85 21.27
CA SER A 715 5.76 2.94 20.71
C SER A 715 6.12 3.96 21.76
N PHE A 716 7.31 4.53 21.62
CA PHE A 716 7.82 5.66 22.40
C PHE A 716 8.36 6.72 21.46
N ASN A 717 8.11 7.98 21.73
CA ASN A 717 8.80 9.07 21.06
C ASN A 717 9.09 10.23 22.02
N ILE A 718 10.11 11.00 21.68
CA ILE A 718 10.42 12.29 22.28
C ILE A 718 10.68 13.30 21.17
N LYS A 719 10.10 14.50 21.29
CA LYS A 719 10.17 15.56 20.30
C LYS A 719 10.60 16.87 20.99
N TYR A 720 11.43 17.60 20.30
CA TYR A 720 11.82 18.96 20.66
C TYR A 720 11.45 19.91 19.53
N SER A 721 10.73 20.98 19.84
CA SER A 721 10.30 22.02 18.88
C SER A 721 10.92 23.36 19.25
N LEU A 722 11.46 24.07 18.24
CA LEU A 722 12.09 25.38 18.34
C LEU A 722 11.13 26.47 17.88
#